data_ecff28bd5e054d4eb52358055b0e9f61
#
_entry.id   ecff28bd5e054d4eb52358055b0e9f61
#
_cell.length_a   1.000
_cell.length_b   1.000
_cell.length_c   1.000
_cell.angle_alpha   90.00
_cell.angle_beta   90.00
_cell.angle_gamma   90.00
#
_symmetry.space_group_name_H-M   'P 1'
#
loop_
_entity.id
_entity.type
_entity.pdbx_description
1 polymer ?
#
loop_
_entity_poly.entity_id
_entity_poly.type
_entity_poly.pdbx_seq_one_letter_code
_entity_poly.pdbx_strand_id
1 'polypeptide(L)'
;QQAEADFQQVIALTPGDAEDWRGRGIALDGLGRNEDAVDCYDKAIEIKPDYYDAWFYRGYALRNLERYEDAVASYDKAIEIKPHNYRAWNNRGAILCDKLQQYKNAIASFDEVLRLTNYQQWNGWRNRGIALLKSQDYKAAIKTWDDGIKALKPDNPNYEKDCGRLHREKGETLYHYATEESEPFTNWLAAKDSYEKALTFLTFEKFPQLHLQVLQELLLVCSNLGNENAFKKYIEAAAQSLEKMVAECDTQGKKITLERRYAAFNQLRIDIKLQSKDANKEVAALELAETRKNTCLGWLQENWDYQPPKITYQDMQKLLNPKTAAIFWHISPNAITTFIVKHNQPTIVLSPQPRRKKKKQNIFSFNSFFGKSQYSESSKAYLEQLQSFQSWIKEWKQDYQDYCQEDYTNTAKKTAPWRKKMKGLLESLSSILEINRITQQLTGIEQLILIPHRELHLLPLDYLFPQRFNITYLPSFQIGLKLLAQSPLIKKPVSQILNVTNDDLVFNAIESIILNTIYPSCNKLEVQTVTQKSLTTALQNNSGYFHFSGHGYHVPDNPRDSALALVKPQKLTLGDIFDNQQLDLSQYELICLSACETGITSTYSLVDEYVGLASGFLAKGATYVLSTLWTVDERSTALLMIQFYQLIELGNTPTIALKQAKKWLRQLTYKQLVEWYANLSDKLHDSQCKEYLKTEMLIIENDKTKITSIEQIYAHPYYWAGFILTGKVE
;
A
#
# COMPACT_ATOMS: atom_id res chain seq x y z
N GLN A 1 -26.62 -15.22 -8.93
CA GLN A 1 -28.07 -15.00 -8.85
C GLN A 1 -28.86 -16.01 -9.71
N GLN A 2 -28.61 -16.09 -11.05
CA GLN A 2 -29.37 -17.05 -11.88
C GLN A 2 -29.11 -18.50 -11.46
N ALA A 3 -27.86 -18.92 -11.32
CA ALA A 3 -27.49 -20.26 -10.88
C ALA A 3 -28.04 -20.60 -9.48
N GLU A 4 -28.11 -19.62 -8.59
CA GLU A 4 -28.69 -19.79 -7.25
C GLU A 4 -30.20 -20.04 -7.34
N ALA A 5 -30.92 -19.32 -8.19
CA ALA A 5 -32.35 -19.54 -8.46
C ALA A 5 -32.60 -20.93 -9.05
N ASP A 6 -31.76 -21.36 -10.00
CA ASP A 6 -31.86 -22.69 -10.61
C ASP A 6 -31.65 -23.82 -9.58
N PHE A 7 -30.67 -23.66 -8.68
CA PHE A 7 -30.46 -24.62 -7.57
C PHE A 7 -31.65 -24.68 -6.62
N GLN A 8 -32.26 -23.54 -6.27
CA GLN A 8 -33.46 -23.52 -5.40
C GLN A 8 -34.64 -24.25 -6.05
N GLN A 9 -34.82 -24.16 -7.37
CA GLN A 9 -35.84 -24.91 -8.07
C GLN A 9 -35.62 -26.43 -7.97
N VAL A 10 -34.40 -26.91 -8.17
CA VAL A 10 -34.06 -28.34 -8.03
C VAL A 10 -34.30 -28.85 -6.62
N ILE A 11 -33.99 -28.05 -5.59
CA ILE A 11 -34.20 -28.40 -4.17
C ILE A 11 -35.70 -28.53 -3.84
N ALA A 12 -36.56 -27.75 -4.48
CA ALA A 12 -37.99 -27.77 -4.26
C ALA A 12 -38.69 -29.02 -4.84
N LEU A 13 -38.06 -29.74 -5.79
CA LEU A 13 -38.60 -30.97 -6.35
C LEU A 13 -38.53 -32.13 -5.34
N THR A 14 -39.53 -32.99 -5.35
CA THR A 14 -39.55 -34.20 -4.53
C THR A 14 -38.79 -35.30 -5.28
N PRO A 15 -37.65 -35.81 -4.76
CA PRO A 15 -36.88 -36.84 -5.44
C PRO A 15 -37.62 -38.16 -5.49
N GLY A 16 -37.67 -38.79 -6.68
CA GLY A 16 -38.32 -40.10 -6.88
C GLY A 16 -37.35 -41.26 -7.00
N ASP A 17 -36.11 -41.02 -7.41
CA ASP A 17 -35.09 -42.05 -7.58
C ASP A 17 -33.69 -41.60 -7.13
N ALA A 18 -32.69 -42.47 -7.31
CA ALA A 18 -31.30 -42.19 -6.90
C ALA A 18 -30.67 -41.05 -7.68
N GLU A 19 -31.10 -40.79 -8.92
CA GLU A 19 -30.59 -39.73 -9.76
C GLU A 19 -31.13 -38.37 -9.28
N ASP A 20 -32.41 -38.29 -8.95
CA ASP A 20 -33.05 -37.14 -8.38
C ASP A 20 -32.39 -36.72 -7.04
N TRP A 21 -32.16 -37.69 -6.16
CA TRP A 21 -31.46 -37.45 -4.88
C TRP A 21 -30.04 -36.91 -5.11
N ARG A 22 -29.29 -37.51 -6.06
CA ARG A 22 -27.96 -36.96 -6.43
C ARG A 22 -28.07 -35.53 -6.98
N GLY A 23 -29.03 -35.26 -7.88
CA GLY A 23 -29.27 -33.94 -8.44
C GLY A 23 -29.54 -32.88 -7.36
N ARG A 24 -30.41 -33.24 -6.37
CA ARG A 24 -30.70 -32.39 -5.23
C ARG A 24 -29.45 -32.17 -4.35
N GLY A 25 -28.64 -33.19 -4.14
CA GLY A 25 -27.38 -33.08 -3.41
C GLY A 25 -26.39 -32.10 -4.08
N ILE A 26 -26.25 -32.17 -5.42
CA ILE A 26 -25.39 -31.27 -6.18
C ILE A 26 -25.88 -29.82 -6.04
N ALA A 27 -27.19 -29.58 -6.09
CA ALA A 27 -27.75 -28.25 -5.92
C ALA A 27 -27.48 -27.68 -4.50
N LEU A 28 -27.61 -28.50 -3.48
CA LEU A 28 -27.31 -28.14 -2.07
C LEU A 28 -25.83 -27.84 -1.86
N ASP A 29 -24.93 -28.68 -2.41
CA ASP A 29 -23.49 -28.47 -2.38
C ASP A 29 -23.09 -27.16 -3.09
N GLY A 30 -23.73 -26.86 -4.24
CA GLY A 30 -23.57 -25.60 -4.96
C GLY A 30 -24.01 -24.35 -4.17
N LEU A 31 -24.91 -24.51 -3.20
CA LEU A 31 -25.32 -23.47 -2.26
C LEU A 31 -24.52 -23.46 -0.95
N GLY A 32 -23.49 -24.31 -0.82
CA GLY A 32 -22.69 -24.43 0.39
C GLY A 32 -23.35 -25.20 1.54
N ARG A 33 -24.53 -25.85 1.30
CA ARG A 33 -25.27 -26.67 2.27
C ARG A 33 -24.74 -28.10 2.26
N ASN A 34 -23.47 -28.25 2.57
CA ASN A 34 -22.75 -29.53 2.37
C ASN A 34 -23.27 -30.68 3.25
N GLU A 35 -23.78 -30.41 4.45
CA GLU A 35 -24.39 -31.44 5.32
C GLU A 35 -25.65 -32.00 4.68
N ASP A 36 -26.58 -31.13 4.26
CA ASP A 36 -27.81 -31.56 3.58
C ASP A 36 -27.50 -32.28 2.26
N ALA A 37 -26.40 -31.88 1.58
CA ALA A 37 -25.95 -32.58 0.36
C ALA A 37 -25.50 -34.02 0.68
N VAL A 38 -24.74 -34.24 1.75
CA VAL A 38 -24.34 -35.58 2.19
C VAL A 38 -25.55 -36.44 2.45
N ASP A 39 -26.58 -35.94 3.17
CA ASP A 39 -27.81 -36.65 3.43
C ASP A 39 -28.53 -37.07 2.14
N CYS A 40 -28.53 -36.22 1.13
CA CYS A 40 -29.11 -36.56 -0.18
C CYS A 40 -28.31 -37.63 -0.91
N TYR A 41 -26.97 -37.56 -0.85
CA TYR A 41 -26.13 -38.62 -1.45
C TYR A 41 -26.25 -39.93 -0.71
N ASP A 42 -26.41 -39.93 0.61
CA ASP A 42 -26.66 -41.13 1.41
C ASP A 42 -27.98 -41.81 0.98
N LYS A 43 -29.05 -41.05 0.77
CA LYS A 43 -30.31 -41.56 0.21
C LYS A 43 -30.18 -42.13 -1.20
N ALA A 44 -29.40 -41.46 -2.06
CA ALA A 44 -29.10 -41.96 -3.41
C ALA A 44 -28.35 -43.27 -3.34
N ILE A 45 -27.43 -43.47 -2.39
CA ILE A 45 -26.66 -44.68 -2.16
C ILE A 45 -27.52 -45.78 -1.56
N GLU A 46 -28.43 -45.47 -0.66
CA GLU A 46 -29.41 -46.45 -0.09
C GLU A 46 -30.28 -47.05 -1.21
N ILE A 47 -30.74 -46.21 -2.17
CA ILE A 47 -31.53 -46.68 -3.32
C ILE A 47 -30.67 -47.48 -4.29
N LYS A 48 -29.44 -46.98 -4.55
CA LYS A 48 -28.51 -47.59 -5.53
C LYS A 48 -27.09 -47.65 -4.97
N PRO A 49 -26.71 -48.75 -4.26
CA PRO A 49 -25.40 -48.88 -3.60
C PRO A 49 -24.19 -48.82 -4.55
N ASP A 50 -24.37 -49.19 -5.81
CA ASP A 50 -23.35 -49.17 -6.85
C ASP A 50 -23.35 -47.85 -7.68
N TYR A 51 -23.92 -46.76 -7.11
CA TYR A 51 -24.01 -45.49 -7.79
C TYR A 51 -22.72 -44.68 -7.64
N TYR A 52 -21.79 -44.80 -8.58
CA TYR A 52 -20.50 -44.12 -8.59
C TYR A 52 -20.60 -42.61 -8.28
N ASP A 53 -21.54 -41.90 -8.99
CA ASP A 53 -21.63 -40.45 -8.86
C ASP A 53 -22.06 -40.01 -7.47
N ALA A 54 -22.95 -40.75 -6.82
CA ALA A 54 -23.35 -40.44 -5.45
C ALA A 54 -22.17 -40.58 -4.48
N TRP A 55 -21.40 -41.68 -4.55
CA TRP A 55 -20.19 -41.85 -3.74
C TRP A 55 -19.13 -40.77 -4.03
N PHE A 56 -18.93 -40.43 -5.30
CA PHE A 56 -17.97 -39.40 -5.70
C PHE A 56 -18.32 -38.01 -5.13
N TYR A 57 -19.58 -37.56 -5.32
CA TYR A 57 -20.03 -36.26 -4.81
C TYR A 57 -20.18 -36.22 -3.30
N ARG A 58 -20.51 -37.34 -2.66
CA ARG A 58 -20.45 -37.49 -1.20
C ARG A 58 -19.04 -37.20 -0.68
N GLY A 59 -18.03 -37.80 -1.29
CA GLY A 59 -16.63 -37.54 -0.94
C GLY A 59 -16.25 -36.07 -1.14
N TYR A 60 -16.79 -35.40 -2.15
CA TYR A 60 -16.57 -33.98 -2.38
C TYR A 60 -17.21 -33.12 -1.28
N ALA A 61 -18.47 -33.37 -0.92
CA ALA A 61 -19.17 -32.64 0.13
C ALA A 61 -18.51 -32.86 1.52
N LEU A 62 -18.11 -34.07 1.83
CA LEU A 62 -17.40 -34.41 3.08
C LEU A 62 -16.03 -33.71 3.17
N ARG A 63 -15.31 -33.55 2.06
CA ARG A 63 -14.08 -32.75 2.00
C ARG A 63 -14.36 -31.30 2.35
N ASN A 64 -15.46 -30.72 1.85
CA ASN A 64 -15.86 -29.34 2.16
C ASN A 64 -16.28 -29.16 3.62
N LEU A 65 -16.77 -30.22 4.27
CA LEU A 65 -17.06 -30.31 5.69
C LEU A 65 -15.83 -30.64 6.56
N GLU A 66 -14.65 -30.72 5.96
CA GLU A 66 -13.38 -31.07 6.62
C GLU A 66 -13.37 -32.50 7.23
N ARG A 67 -14.33 -33.37 6.82
CA ARG A 67 -14.41 -34.77 7.22
C ARG A 67 -13.56 -35.62 6.28
N TYR A 68 -12.25 -35.51 6.41
CA TYR A 68 -11.29 -35.99 5.41
C TYR A 68 -11.21 -37.51 5.30
N GLU A 69 -11.26 -38.24 6.40
CA GLU A 69 -11.25 -39.71 6.42
C GLU A 69 -12.51 -40.26 5.78
N ASP A 70 -13.67 -39.71 6.08
CA ASP A 70 -14.95 -40.11 5.49
C ASP A 70 -14.98 -39.81 3.98
N ALA A 71 -14.37 -38.68 3.57
CA ALA A 71 -14.24 -38.32 2.18
C ALA A 71 -13.38 -39.36 1.42
N VAL A 72 -12.22 -39.76 1.98
CA VAL A 72 -11.37 -40.81 1.40
C VAL A 72 -12.13 -42.12 1.29
N ALA A 73 -12.86 -42.56 2.33
CA ALA A 73 -13.67 -43.77 2.29
C ALA A 73 -14.76 -43.71 1.19
N SER A 74 -15.38 -42.56 0.98
CA SER A 74 -16.35 -42.36 -0.10
C SER A 74 -15.69 -42.45 -1.50
N TYR A 75 -14.47 -41.87 -1.66
CA TYR A 75 -13.74 -42.07 -2.90
C TYR A 75 -13.26 -43.51 -3.10
N ASP A 76 -12.88 -44.22 -2.04
CA ASP A 76 -12.54 -45.65 -2.13
C ASP A 76 -13.71 -46.46 -2.67
N LYS A 77 -14.94 -46.19 -2.20
CA LYS A 77 -16.16 -46.83 -2.73
C LYS A 77 -16.43 -46.44 -4.20
N ALA A 78 -16.24 -45.18 -4.56
CA ALA A 78 -16.36 -44.76 -5.95
C ALA A 78 -15.34 -45.49 -6.85
N ILE A 79 -14.11 -45.69 -6.38
CA ILE A 79 -13.03 -46.39 -7.09
C ILE A 79 -13.37 -47.88 -7.23
N GLU A 80 -13.89 -48.53 -6.20
CA GLU A 80 -14.35 -49.91 -6.28
C GLU A 80 -15.40 -50.13 -7.38
N ILE A 81 -16.32 -49.15 -7.56
CA ILE A 81 -17.40 -49.21 -8.56
C ILE A 81 -16.88 -48.92 -9.96
N LYS A 82 -16.03 -47.87 -10.09
CA LYS A 82 -15.45 -47.45 -11.40
C LYS A 82 -13.92 -47.25 -11.29
N PRO A 83 -13.11 -48.34 -11.32
CA PRO A 83 -11.66 -48.25 -11.12
C PRO A 83 -10.93 -47.42 -12.19
N HIS A 84 -11.52 -47.33 -13.39
CA HIS A 84 -10.91 -46.58 -14.51
C HIS A 84 -11.20 -45.10 -14.50
N ASN A 85 -11.95 -44.57 -13.53
CA ASN A 85 -12.20 -43.14 -13.46
C ASN A 85 -11.12 -42.44 -12.65
N TYR A 86 -10.20 -41.78 -13.32
CA TYR A 86 -9.06 -41.12 -12.72
C TYR A 86 -9.45 -39.97 -11.74
N ARG A 87 -10.68 -39.41 -11.84
CA ARG A 87 -11.09 -38.27 -10.99
C ARG A 87 -11.19 -38.67 -9.51
N ALA A 88 -11.73 -39.82 -9.22
CA ALA A 88 -11.81 -40.31 -7.84
C ALA A 88 -10.41 -40.58 -7.26
N TRP A 89 -9.53 -41.19 -8.04
CA TRP A 89 -8.12 -41.38 -7.67
C TRP A 89 -7.42 -40.05 -7.39
N ASN A 90 -7.63 -39.04 -8.23
CA ASN A 90 -7.02 -37.71 -8.06
C ASN A 90 -7.51 -37.01 -6.79
N ASN A 91 -8.82 -37.02 -6.51
CA ASN A 91 -9.39 -36.37 -5.34
C ASN A 91 -8.97 -37.09 -4.03
N ARG A 92 -8.98 -38.41 -4.05
CA ARG A 92 -8.45 -39.23 -2.98
C ARG A 92 -6.98 -38.87 -2.65
N GLY A 93 -6.12 -38.84 -3.67
CA GLY A 93 -4.71 -38.51 -3.55
C GLY A 93 -4.50 -37.11 -2.99
N ALA A 94 -5.29 -36.15 -3.44
CA ALA A 94 -5.21 -34.76 -2.96
C ALA A 94 -5.51 -34.64 -1.47
N ILE A 95 -6.57 -35.31 -0.96
CA ILE A 95 -6.89 -35.30 0.48
C ILE A 95 -5.79 -35.99 1.29
N LEU A 96 -5.34 -37.16 0.82
CA LEU A 96 -4.28 -37.93 1.50
C LEU A 96 -2.98 -37.10 1.59
N CYS A 97 -2.66 -36.32 0.55
CA CYS A 97 -1.47 -35.46 0.52
C CYS A 97 -1.61 -34.19 1.38
N ASP A 98 -2.70 -33.45 1.18
CA ASP A 98 -2.81 -32.08 1.68
C ASP A 98 -3.33 -32.00 3.11
N LYS A 99 -4.18 -32.95 3.49
CA LYS A 99 -4.91 -32.94 4.77
C LYS A 99 -4.45 -34.03 5.72
N LEU A 100 -4.31 -35.25 5.23
CA LEU A 100 -3.95 -36.39 6.06
C LEU A 100 -2.45 -36.68 6.10
N GLN A 101 -1.65 -35.99 5.29
CA GLN A 101 -0.18 -36.17 5.22
C GLN A 101 0.28 -37.60 4.93
N GLN A 102 -0.59 -38.42 4.32
CA GLN A 102 -0.31 -39.80 3.94
C GLN A 102 0.34 -39.85 2.56
N TYR A 103 1.55 -39.32 2.44
CA TYR A 103 2.20 -39.07 1.14
C TYR A 103 2.38 -40.36 0.31
N LYS A 104 2.73 -41.49 0.91
CA LYS A 104 2.88 -42.76 0.17
C LYS A 104 1.57 -43.20 -0.50
N ASN A 105 0.45 -43.09 0.22
CA ASN A 105 -0.87 -43.47 -0.31
C ASN A 105 -1.33 -42.44 -1.37
N ALA A 106 -0.99 -41.16 -1.20
CA ALA A 106 -1.24 -40.13 -2.17
C ALA A 106 -0.49 -40.37 -3.49
N ILE A 107 0.81 -40.68 -3.41
CA ILE A 107 1.63 -41.02 -4.58
C ILE A 107 1.05 -42.22 -5.33
N ALA A 108 0.68 -43.29 -4.64
CA ALA A 108 0.04 -44.43 -5.27
C ALA A 108 -1.26 -44.08 -5.99
N SER A 109 -2.06 -43.15 -5.42
CA SER A 109 -3.28 -42.68 -6.08
C SER A 109 -2.94 -41.87 -7.36
N PHE A 110 -1.90 -41.02 -7.33
CA PHE A 110 -1.48 -40.25 -8.50
C PHE A 110 -0.81 -41.13 -9.57
N ASP A 111 -0.10 -42.19 -9.18
CA ASP A 111 0.42 -43.20 -10.12
C ASP A 111 -0.72 -43.86 -10.92
N GLU A 112 -1.85 -44.18 -10.28
CA GLU A 112 -3.05 -44.65 -10.97
C GLU A 112 -3.67 -43.61 -11.88
N VAL A 113 -3.72 -42.34 -11.49
CA VAL A 113 -4.15 -41.25 -12.37
C VAL A 113 -3.30 -41.22 -13.64
N LEU A 114 -1.98 -41.28 -13.51
CA LEU A 114 -1.06 -41.25 -14.64
C LEU A 114 -1.26 -42.46 -15.55
N ARG A 115 -1.37 -43.65 -14.98
CA ARG A 115 -1.62 -44.90 -15.73
C ARG A 115 -2.95 -44.83 -16.53
N LEU A 116 -4.03 -44.42 -15.89
CA LEU A 116 -5.37 -44.33 -16.47
C LEU A 116 -5.49 -43.26 -17.56
N THR A 117 -4.64 -42.25 -17.52
CA THR A 117 -4.62 -41.15 -18.49
C THR A 117 -3.50 -41.29 -19.56
N ASN A 118 -2.91 -42.49 -19.65
CA ASN A 118 -1.77 -42.75 -20.54
C ASN A 118 -0.67 -41.72 -20.39
N TYR A 119 -0.43 -41.25 -19.15
CA TYR A 119 0.60 -40.28 -18.81
C TYR A 119 0.46 -38.90 -19.47
N GLN A 120 -0.70 -38.57 -20.08
CA GLN A 120 -0.94 -37.31 -20.79
C GLN A 120 -1.54 -36.21 -19.90
N GLN A 121 -1.87 -36.49 -18.65
CA GLN A 121 -2.41 -35.49 -17.72
C GLN A 121 -1.32 -34.86 -16.88
N TRP A 122 -1.03 -33.59 -17.13
CA TRP A 122 -0.02 -32.85 -16.36
C TRP A 122 -0.37 -32.74 -14.86
N ASN A 123 -1.66 -32.69 -14.50
CA ASN A 123 -2.09 -32.65 -13.09
C ASN A 123 -1.68 -33.92 -12.32
N GLY A 124 -1.67 -35.08 -12.95
CA GLY A 124 -1.17 -36.33 -12.33
C GLY A 124 0.33 -36.18 -11.97
N TRP A 125 1.12 -35.72 -12.91
CA TRP A 125 2.55 -35.46 -12.71
C TRP A 125 2.78 -34.40 -11.63
N ARG A 126 2.03 -33.28 -11.69
CA ARG A 126 2.13 -32.22 -10.69
C ARG A 126 1.81 -32.71 -9.29
N ASN A 127 0.67 -33.36 -9.12
CA ASN A 127 0.21 -33.78 -7.80
C ASN A 127 1.14 -34.87 -7.20
N ARG A 128 1.65 -35.78 -8.04
CA ARG A 128 2.69 -36.74 -7.65
C ARG A 128 3.96 -36.05 -7.16
N GLY A 129 4.45 -35.09 -7.93
CA GLY A 129 5.67 -34.33 -7.57
C GLY A 129 5.48 -33.52 -6.29
N ILE A 130 4.33 -32.88 -6.11
CA ILE A 130 4.01 -32.13 -4.87
C ILE A 130 3.98 -33.10 -3.65
N ALA A 131 3.39 -34.29 -3.79
CA ALA A 131 3.39 -35.27 -2.71
C ALA A 131 4.81 -35.71 -2.32
N LEU A 132 5.69 -35.88 -3.32
CA LEU A 132 7.11 -36.16 -3.11
C LEU A 132 7.85 -34.98 -2.43
N LEU A 133 7.56 -33.75 -2.84
CA LEU A 133 8.13 -32.55 -2.21
C LEU A 133 7.72 -32.44 -0.73
N LYS A 134 6.45 -32.66 -0.42
CA LYS A 134 5.93 -32.64 0.96
C LYS A 134 6.52 -33.76 1.81
N SER A 135 6.90 -34.89 1.20
CA SER A 135 7.66 -35.97 1.87
C SER A 135 9.18 -35.71 1.92
N GLN A 136 9.65 -34.55 1.45
CA GLN A 136 11.05 -34.14 1.37
C GLN A 136 11.92 -35.00 0.42
N ASP A 137 11.31 -35.75 -0.49
CA ASP A 137 12.04 -36.50 -1.52
C ASP A 137 12.24 -35.66 -2.80
N TYR A 138 13.12 -34.67 -2.71
CA TYR A 138 13.40 -33.72 -3.81
C TYR A 138 13.91 -34.45 -5.06
N LYS A 139 14.73 -35.51 -4.89
CA LYS A 139 15.30 -36.26 -6.03
C LYS A 139 14.23 -36.99 -6.82
N ALA A 140 13.31 -37.66 -6.12
CA ALA A 140 12.19 -38.33 -6.77
C ALA A 140 11.21 -37.31 -7.41
N ALA A 141 11.01 -36.16 -6.79
CA ALA A 141 10.21 -35.07 -7.36
C ALA A 141 10.82 -34.57 -8.67
N ILE A 142 12.13 -34.23 -8.70
CA ILE A 142 12.84 -33.80 -9.91
C ILE A 142 12.70 -34.84 -11.02
N LYS A 143 12.90 -36.12 -10.69
CA LYS A 143 12.71 -37.22 -11.64
C LYS A 143 11.27 -37.28 -12.17
N THR A 144 10.29 -37.05 -11.32
CA THR A 144 8.87 -36.99 -11.70
C THR A 144 8.61 -35.91 -12.75
N TRP A 145 9.19 -34.74 -12.57
CA TRP A 145 9.07 -33.66 -13.56
C TRP A 145 9.72 -34.01 -14.90
N ASP A 146 10.93 -34.62 -14.87
CA ASP A 146 11.63 -35.07 -16.07
C ASP A 146 10.85 -36.17 -16.82
N ASP A 147 10.30 -37.14 -16.10
CA ASP A 147 9.50 -38.20 -16.68
C ASP A 147 8.20 -37.65 -17.28
N GLY A 148 7.56 -36.69 -16.61
CA GLY A 148 6.37 -36.00 -17.12
C GLY A 148 6.64 -35.22 -18.41
N ILE A 149 7.73 -34.44 -18.46
CA ILE A 149 8.13 -33.72 -19.68
C ILE A 149 8.37 -34.67 -20.87
N LYS A 150 8.99 -35.82 -20.63
CA LYS A 150 9.23 -36.85 -21.66
C LYS A 150 7.97 -37.59 -22.10
N ALA A 151 7.00 -37.75 -21.20
CA ALA A 151 5.79 -38.53 -21.48
C ALA A 151 4.72 -37.72 -22.22
N LEU A 152 4.68 -36.40 -22.07
CA LEU A 152 3.75 -35.53 -22.79
C LEU A 152 4.05 -35.53 -24.26
N LYS A 153 3.00 -35.60 -25.08
CA LYS A 153 3.14 -35.67 -26.54
C LYS A 153 2.76 -34.35 -27.21
N PRO A 154 3.44 -33.97 -28.32
CA PRO A 154 3.17 -32.73 -29.05
C PRO A 154 1.76 -32.60 -29.64
N ASP A 155 1.07 -33.71 -29.85
CA ASP A 155 -0.32 -33.75 -30.34
C ASP A 155 -1.37 -33.40 -29.25
N ASN A 156 -0.95 -33.31 -27.98
CA ASN A 156 -1.80 -32.81 -26.92
C ASN A 156 -2.08 -31.32 -27.10
N PRO A 157 -3.34 -30.87 -27.15
CA PRO A 157 -3.69 -29.44 -27.29
C PRO A 157 -3.06 -28.52 -26.27
N ASN A 158 -2.72 -29.06 -25.09
CA ASN A 158 -2.09 -28.29 -24.00
C ASN A 158 -0.58 -28.53 -23.87
N TYR A 159 0.04 -29.21 -24.82
CA TYR A 159 1.44 -29.64 -24.73
C TYR A 159 2.40 -28.53 -24.30
N GLU A 160 2.39 -27.39 -25.00
CA GLU A 160 3.29 -26.27 -24.68
C GLU A 160 3.06 -25.77 -23.25
N LYS A 161 1.80 -25.54 -22.88
CA LYS A 161 1.42 -25.07 -21.54
C LYS A 161 1.86 -26.04 -20.46
N ASP A 162 1.63 -27.32 -20.66
CA ASP A 162 1.86 -28.36 -19.68
C ASP A 162 3.37 -28.67 -19.55
N CYS A 163 4.11 -28.73 -20.65
CA CYS A 163 5.58 -28.81 -20.61
C CYS A 163 6.21 -27.60 -19.94
N GLY A 164 5.75 -26.40 -20.27
CA GLY A 164 6.25 -25.19 -19.63
C GLY A 164 5.99 -25.16 -18.13
N ARG A 165 4.83 -25.62 -17.68
CA ARG A 165 4.50 -25.78 -16.26
C ARG A 165 5.40 -26.81 -15.56
N LEU A 166 5.62 -27.97 -16.17
CA LEU A 166 6.49 -29.00 -15.58
C LEU A 166 7.95 -28.53 -15.47
N HIS A 167 8.44 -27.79 -16.46
CA HIS A 167 9.75 -27.15 -16.37
C HIS A 167 9.81 -26.12 -15.23
N ARG A 168 8.74 -25.33 -15.02
CA ARG A 168 8.63 -24.39 -13.92
C ARG A 168 8.66 -25.12 -12.57
N GLU A 169 7.81 -26.13 -12.36
CA GLU A 169 7.77 -26.93 -11.12
C GLU A 169 9.13 -27.59 -10.84
N LYS A 170 9.83 -28.08 -11.88
CA LYS A 170 11.21 -28.59 -11.74
C LYS A 170 12.17 -27.50 -11.27
N GLY A 171 12.08 -26.29 -11.84
CA GLY A 171 12.91 -25.15 -11.43
C GLY A 171 12.68 -24.78 -9.98
N GLU A 172 11.43 -24.70 -9.53
CA GLU A 172 11.03 -24.42 -8.16
C GLU A 172 11.56 -25.49 -7.18
N THR A 173 11.43 -26.77 -7.56
CA THR A 173 11.97 -27.89 -6.78
C THR A 173 13.48 -27.82 -6.61
N LEU A 174 14.20 -27.58 -7.70
CA LEU A 174 15.67 -27.42 -7.68
C LEU A 174 16.10 -26.22 -6.83
N TYR A 175 15.34 -25.13 -6.90
CA TYR A 175 15.59 -23.95 -6.08
C TYR A 175 15.45 -24.26 -4.58
N HIS A 176 14.36 -24.90 -4.17
CA HIS A 176 14.15 -25.31 -2.78
C HIS A 176 15.16 -26.35 -2.32
N TYR A 177 15.47 -27.34 -3.12
CA TYR A 177 16.47 -28.33 -2.80
C TYR A 177 17.84 -27.71 -2.56
N ALA A 178 18.21 -26.68 -3.37
CA ALA A 178 19.45 -25.93 -3.17
C ALA A 178 19.49 -25.20 -1.82
N THR A 179 18.36 -24.77 -1.27
CA THR A 179 18.36 -24.04 0.02
C THR A 179 18.63 -24.93 1.22
N GLU A 180 18.51 -26.24 1.07
CA GLU A 180 18.75 -27.25 2.12
C GLU A 180 20.13 -27.89 2.03
N GLU A 181 20.85 -27.74 0.91
CA GLU A 181 22.16 -28.34 0.70
C GLU A 181 23.33 -27.44 1.14
N SER A 182 24.46 -28.07 1.42
CA SER A 182 25.71 -27.36 1.76
C SER A 182 26.37 -26.65 0.55
N GLU A 183 26.08 -27.10 -0.67
CA GLU A 183 26.60 -26.53 -1.92
C GLU A 183 25.46 -26.26 -2.92
N PRO A 184 24.68 -25.16 -2.73
CA PRO A 184 23.48 -24.91 -3.48
C PRO A 184 23.68 -24.49 -4.94
N PHE A 185 24.90 -24.10 -5.33
CA PHE A 185 25.21 -23.45 -6.62
C PHE A 185 24.77 -24.29 -7.82
N THR A 186 25.07 -25.60 -7.81
CA THR A 186 24.73 -26.51 -8.91
C THR A 186 23.22 -26.60 -9.14
N ASN A 187 22.46 -26.70 -8.05
CA ASN A 187 21.01 -26.79 -8.11
C ASN A 187 20.37 -25.46 -8.53
N TRP A 188 20.92 -24.31 -8.10
CA TRP A 188 20.45 -23.00 -8.61
C TRP A 188 20.74 -22.85 -10.12
N LEU A 189 21.89 -23.35 -10.60
CA LEU A 189 22.20 -23.33 -12.04
C LEU A 189 21.21 -24.21 -12.83
N ALA A 190 20.90 -25.40 -12.33
CA ALA A 190 19.93 -26.31 -12.91
C ALA A 190 18.49 -25.72 -12.84
N ALA A 191 18.14 -25.02 -11.76
CA ALA A 191 16.86 -24.31 -11.64
C ALA A 191 16.75 -23.22 -12.70
N LYS A 192 17.82 -22.42 -12.90
CA LYS A 192 17.87 -21.40 -13.96
C LYS A 192 17.63 -22.00 -15.33
N ASP A 193 18.33 -23.08 -15.68
CA ASP A 193 18.14 -23.81 -16.96
C ASP A 193 16.68 -24.28 -17.14
N SER A 194 16.08 -24.82 -16.06
CA SER A 194 14.68 -25.28 -16.10
C SER A 194 13.70 -24.13 -16.32
N TYR A 195 13.88 -22.98 -15.67
CA TYR A 195 13.06 -21.81 -15.89
C TYR A 195 13.25 -21.19 -17.27
N GLU A 196 14.48 -21.16 -17.79
CA GLU A 196 14.75 -20.71 -19.17
C GLU A 196 14.05 -21.61 -20.18
N LYS A 197 14.03 -22.93 -19.97
CA LYS A 197 13.24 -23.88 -20.79
C LYS A 197 11.75 -23.64 -20.63
N ALA A 198 11.26 -23.37 -19.42
CA ALA A 198 9.85 -23.02 -19.22
C ALA A 198 9.44 -21.80 -20.07
N LEU A 199 10.29 -20.77 -20.18
CA LEU A 199 10.01 -19.57 -21.00
C LEU A 199 9.97 -19.87 -22.51
N THR A 200 10.61 -20.93 -23.00
CA THR A 200 10.52 -21.31 -24.43
C THR A 200 9.14 -21.86 -24.78
N PHE A 201 8.44 -22.46 -23.81
CA PHE A 201 7.08 -22.97 -23.95
C PHE A 201 6.02 -21.94 -23.53
N LEU A 202 6.26 -21.26 -22.42
CA LEU A 202 5.36 -20.25 -21.85
C LEU A 202 5.73 -18.87 -22.38
N THR A 203 5.54 -18.64 -23.68
CA THR A 203 5.81 -17.34 -24.29
C THR A 203 4.82 -16.28 -23.82
N PHE A 204 5.21 -15.02 -23.85
CA PHE A 204 4.35 -13.92 -23.42
C PHE A 204 3.06 -13.85 -24.25
N GLU A 205 3.14 -14.06 -25.56
CA GLU A 205 2.02 -13.96 -26.49
C GLU A 205 0.93 -15.02 -26.22
N LYS A 206 1.33 -16.23 -25.79
CA LYS A 206 0.40 -17.34 -25.54
C LYS A 206 -0.04 -17.42 -24.09
N PHE A 207 0.86 -17.15 -23.14
CA PHE A 207 0.64 -17.40 -21.71
C PHE A 207 1.19 -16.26 -20.83
N PRO A 208 0.72 -15.01 -20.98
CA PRO A 208 1.35 -13.84 -20.38
C PRO A 208 1.49 -13.92 -18.86
N GLN A 209 0.49 -14.43 -18.14
CA GLN A 209 0.56 -14.56 -16.67
C GLN A 209 1.58 -15.60 -16.21
N LEU A 210 1.65 -16.74 -16.87
CA LEU A 210 2.63 -17.79 -16.55
C LEU A 210 4.05 -17.34 -16.93
N HIS A 211 4.19 -16.63 -18.03
CA HIS A 211 5.46 -16.01 -18.43
C HIS A 211 6.02 -15.10 -17.35
N LEU A 212 5.20 -14.17 -16.83
CA LEU A 212 5.63 -13.27 -15.73
C LEU A 212 5.96 -14.02 -14.45
N GLN A 213 5.23 -15.09 -14.11
CA GLN A 213 5.54 -15.91 -12.94
C GLN A 213 6.91 -16.58 -13.07
N VAL A 214 7.20 -17.16 -14.24
CA VAL A 214 8.52 -17.77 -14.49
C VAL A 214 9.65 -16.75 -14.44
N LEU A 215 9.44 -15.54 -14.99
CA LEU A 215 10.41 -14.46 -14.90
C LEU A 215 10.69 -14.05 -13.45
N GLN A 216 9.65 -14.00 -12.61
CA GLN A 216 9.79 -13.68 -11.19
C GLN A 216 10.66 -14.71 -10.45
N GLU A 217 10.41 -15.99 -10.69
CA GLU A 217 11.17 -17.10 -10.09
C GLU A 217 12.61 -17.14 -10.62
N LEU A 218 12.80 -16.89 -11.90
CA LEU A 218 14.10 -16.82 -12.55
C LEU A 218 14.97 -15.68 -11.99
N LEU A 219 14.36 -14.55 -11.67
CA LEU A 219 15.06 -13.43 -11.03
C LEU A 219 15.58 -13.81 -9.64
N LEU A 220 14.82 -14.57 -8.84
CA LEU A 220 15.30 -15.09 -7.55
C LEU A 220 16.56 -15.96 -7.72
N VAL A 221 16.52 -16.86 -8.67
CA VAL A 221 17.67 -17.76 -8.96
C VAL A 221 18.87 -16.98 -9.46
N CYS A 222 18.67 -16.04 -10.40
CA CYS A 222 19.76 -15.20 -10.91
C CYS A 222 20.43 -14.37 -9.81
N SER A 223 19.64 -13.90 -8.86
CA SER A 223 20.13 -13.18 -7.69
C SER A 223 21.03 -14.09 -6.81
N ASN A 224 20.57 -15.30 -6.49
CA ASN A 224 21.32 -16.25 -5.68
C ASN A 224 22.63 -16.72 -6.36
N LEU A 225 22.61 -16.82 -7.69
CA LEU A 225 23.80 -17.12 -8.48
C LEU A 225 24.79 -15.94 -8.60
N GLY A 226 24.39 -14.73 -8.17
CA GLY A 226 25.18 -13.51 -8.41
C GLY A 226 25.31 -13.16 -9.91
N ASN A 227 24.40 -13.66 -10.76
CA ASN A 227 24.47 -13.45 -12.20
C ASN A 227 23.77 -12.12 -12.58
N GLU A 228 24.49 -11.02 -12.37
CA GLU A 228 23.97 -9.67 -12.62
C GLU A 228 23.51 -9.45 -14.07
N ASN A 229 24.19 -10.02 -15.06
CA ASN A 229 23.83 -9.82 -16.46
C ASN A 229 22.50 -10.51 -16.80
N ALA A 230 22.31 -11.75 -16.34
CA ALA A 230 21.05 -12.46 -16.51
C ALA A 230 19.93 -11.75 -15.73
N PHE A 231 20.20 -11.33 -14.51
CA PHE A 231 19.25 -10.57 -13.70
C PHE A 231 18.76 -9.29 -14.40
N LYS A 232 19.68 -8.48 -14.94
CA LYS A 232 19.35 -7.27 -15.71
C LYS A 232 18.51 -7.58 -16.94
N LYS A 233 18.85 -8.64 -17.69
CA LYS A 233 18.10 -9.09 -18.87
C LYS A 233 16.65 -9.45 -18.49
N TYR A 234 16.45 -10.25 -17.44
CA TYR A 234 15.13 -10.77 -17.11
C TYR A 234 14.24 -9.73 -16.42
N ILE A 235 14.80 -8.80 -15.63
CA ILE A 235 13.99 -7.73 -15.03
C ILE A 235 13.46 -6.78 -16.11
N GLU A 236 14.24 -6.46 -17.13
CA GLU A 236 13.79 -5.62 -18.23
C GLU A 236 12.69 -6.32 -19.03
N ALA A 237 12.86 -7.61 -19.34
CA ALA A 237 11.83 -8.40 -19.98
C ALA A 237 10.54 -8.49 -19.15
N ALA A 238 10.65 -8.68 -17.84
CA ALA A 238 9.51 -8.75 -16.93
C ALA A 238 8.74 -7.43 -16.87
N ALA A 239 9.44 -6.30 -16.78
CA ALA A 239 8.82 -4.99 -16.74
C ALA A 239 8.10 -4.67 -18.07
N GLN A 240 8.75 -4.93 -19.22
CA GLN A 240 8.12 -4.74 -20.54
C GLN A 240 6.89 -5.64 -20.74
N SER A 241 6.96 -6.89 -20.27
CA SER A 241 5.82 -7.81 -20.32
C SER A 241 4.67 -7.34 -19.43
N LEU A 242 4.98 -6.80 -18.24
CA LEU A 242 3.98 -6.23 -17.35
C LEU A 242 3.30 -5.01 -17.98
N GLU A 243 4.09 -4.08 -18.56
CA GLU A 243 3.56 -2.89 -19.24
C GLU A 243 2.58 -3.28 -20.35
N LYS A 244 2.91 -4.28 -21.18
CA LYS A 244 2.00 -4.80 -22.22
C LYS A 244 0.73 -5.41 -21.64
N MET A 245 0.85 -6.26 -20.61
CA MET A 245 -0.34 -6.86 -19.97
C MET A 245 -1.26 -5.81 -19.35
N VAL A 246 -0.71 -4.78 -18.73
CA VAL A 246 -1.50 -3.69 -18.14
C VAL A 246 -2.22 -2.90 -19.24
N ALA A 247 -1.55 -2.64 -20.37
CA ALA A 247 -2.14 -1.94 -21.50
C ALA A 247 -3.31 -2.74 -22.14
N GLU A 248 -3.23 -4.07 -22.17
CA GLU A 248 -4.24 -4.97 -22.75
C GLU A 248 -5.42 -5.26 -21.80
N CYS A 249 -5.36 -4.85 -20.52
CA CYS A 249 -6.45 -5.09 -19.59
C CYS A 249 -7.68 -4.25 -19.91
N ASP A 250 -8.83 -4.90 -19.91
CA ASP A 250 -10.14 -4.32 -20.18
C ASP A 250 -10.78 -3.60 -18.99
N THR A 251 -10.35 -3.90 -17.76
CA THR A 251 -10.91 -3.32 -16.54
C THR A 251 -9.84 -2.78 -15.60
N GLN A 252 -10.19 -1.69 -14.93
CA GLN A 252 -9.35 -1.05 -13.92
C GLN A 252 -8.94 -2.01 -12.80
N GLY A 253 -9.85 -2.84 -12.30
CA GLY A 253 -9.56 -3.81 -11.23
C GLY A 253 -8.50 -4.84 -11.61
N LYS A 254 -8.50 -5.30 -12.87
CA LYS A 254 -7.46 -6.21 -13.39
C LYS A 254 -6.10 -5.50 -13.50
N LYS A 255 -6.06 -4.26 -13.99
CA LYS A 255 -4.83 -3.44 -14.07
C LYS A 255 -4.20 -3.27 -12.67
N ILE A 256 -4.99 -2.87 -11.68
CA ILE A 256 -4.56 -2.74 -10.28
C ILE A 256 -3.99 -4.05 -9.74
N THR A 257 -4.69 -5.15 -9.96
CA THR A 257 -4.28 -6.48 -9.45
C THR A 257 -2.93 -6.91 -10.03
N LEU A 258 -2.72 -6.71 -11.34
CA LEU A 258 -1.47 -7.03 -12.01
C LEU A 258 -0.32 -6.16 -11.51
N GLU A 259 -0.52 -4.86 -11.44
CA GLU A 259 0.49 -3.92 -11.00
C GLU A 259 0.88 -4.15 -9.53
N ARG A 260 -0.07 -4.45 -8.65
CA ARG A 260 0.22 -4.82 -7.25
C ARG A 260 1.08 -6.09 -7.18
N ARG A 261 0.70 -7.10 -7.95
CA ARG A 261 1.38 -8.40 -7.93
C ARG A 261 2.83 -8.32 -8.40
N TYR A 262 3.11 -7.44 -9.37
CA TYR A 262 4.40 -7.37 -10.06
C TYR A 262 5.11 -6.01 -9.93
N ALA A 263 4.69 -5.16 -8.98
CA ALA A 263 5.28 -3.85 -8.72
C ALA A 263 6.81 -3.87 -8.60
N ALA A 264 7.34 -4.95 -8.00
CA ALA A 264 8.77 -5.15 -7.81
C ALA A 264 9.59 -5.05 -9.10
N PHE A 265 9.03 -5.43 -10.25
CA PHE A 265 9.79 -5.37 -11.51
C PHE A 265 10.15 -3.94 -11.89
N ASN A 266 9.18 -3.02 -11.80
CA ASN A 266 9.43 -1.61 -12.10
C ASN A 266 10.34 -0.94 -11.07
N GLN A 267 10.22 -1.31 -9.79
CA GLN A 267 11.06 -0.79 -8.71
C GLN A 267 12.53 -1.23 -8.88
N LEU A 268 12.77 -2.49 -9.22
CA LEU A 268 14.11 -3.06 -9.41
C LEU A 268 14.82 -2.51 -10.66
N ARG A 269 14.09 -2.07 -11.69
CA ARG A 269 14.70 -1.40 -12.87
C ARG A 269 15.49 -0.16 -12.46
N ILE A 270 15.01 0.58 -11.47
CA ILE A 270 15.68 1.78 -10.96
C ILE A 270 17.01 1.42 -10.28
N ASP A 271 17.01 0.38 -9.44
CA ASP A 271 18.22 -0.11 -8.78
C ASP A 271 19.27 -0.59 -9.81
N ILE A 272 18.83 -1.30 -10.85
CA ILE A 272 19.69 -1.77 -11.93
C ILE A 272 20.27 -0.59 -12.71
N LYS A 273 19.49 0.43 -12.99
CA LYS A 273 19.97 1.62 -13.68
C LYS A 273 21.09 2.30 -12.89
N LEU A 274 20.97 2.39 -11.56
CA LEU A 274 22.02 2.92 -10.69
C LEU A 274 23.31 2.08 -10.68
N GLN A 275 23.20 0.79 -10.92
CA GLN A 275 24.36 -0.12 -11.01
C GLN A 275 25.00 -0.15 -12.40
N SER A 276 24.41 0.49 -13.40
CA SER A 276 24.95 0.53 -14.76
C SER A 276 26.27 1.29 -14.81
N LYS A 277 27.06 1.05 -15.88
CA LYS A 277 28.30 1.80 -16.17
C LYS A 277 28.04 3.12 -16.91
N ASP A 278 26.80 3.50 -17.11
CA ASP A 278 26.39 4.71 -17.79
C ASP A 278 26.82 5.94 -16.96
N ALA A 279 27.42 6.92 -17.61
CA ALA A 279 27.90 8.14 -16.96
C ALA A 279 26.74 8.99 -16.37
N ASN A 280 25.53 8.85 -16.92
CA ASN A 280 24.34 9.56 -16.47
C ASN A 280 23.34 8.69 -15.70
N LYS A 281 23.81 7.60 -15.09
CA LYS A 281 22.97 6.60 -14.44
C LYS A 281 22.08 7.16 -13.31
N GLU A 282 22.60 8.10 -12.52
CA GLU A 282 21.86 8.71 -11.41
C GLU A 282 20.67 9.53 -11.93
N VAL A 283 20.90 10.33 -12.97
CA VAL A 283 19.87 11.13 -13.63
C VAL A 283 18.82 10.21 -14.28
N ALA A 284 19.28 9.22 -15.04
CA ALA A 284 18.39 8.28 -15.73
C ALA A 284 17.56 7.43 -14.75
N ALA A 285 18.11 7.07 -13.59
CA ALA A 285 17.38 6.38 -12.54
C ALA A 285 16.33 7.28 -11.90
N LEU A 286 16.64 8.54 -11.64
CA LEU A 286 15.71 9.52 -11.12
C LEU A 286 14.55 9.79 -12.09
N GLU A 287 14.85 9.99 -13.38
CA GLU A 287 13.82 10.17 -14.42
C GLU A 287 12.90 8.95 -14.54
N LEU A 288 13.44 7.75 -14.42
CA LEU A 288 12.66 6.51 -14.41
C LEU A 288 11.76 6.42 -13.17
N ALA A 289 12.30 6.76 -11.99
CA ALA A 289 11.53 6.79 -10.74
C ALA A 289 10.40 7.82 -10.79
N GLU A 290 10.67 9.01 -11.31
CA GLU A 290 9.67 10.07 -11.50
C GLU A 290 8.60 9.66 -12.51
N THR A 291 8.98 9.07 -13.64
CA THR A 291 8.03 8.54 -14.64
C THR A 291 7.09 7.52 -14.01
N ARG A 292 7.64 6.56 -13.26
CA ARG A 292 6.84 5.55 -12.58
C ARG A 292 5.85 6.16 -11.58
N LYS A 293 6.32 7.10 -10.77
CA LYS A 293 5.51 7.85 -9.81
C LYS A 293 4.34 8.56 -10.50
N ASN A 294 4.59 9.25 -11.60
CA ASN A 294 3.57 9.97 -12.35
C ASN A 294 2.58 9.04 -13.05
N THR A 295 3.02 7.90 -13.54
CA THR A 295 2.13 6.86 -14.07
C THR A 295 1.14 6.40 -13.01
N CYS A 296 1.62 6.08 -11.80
CA CYS A 296 0.76 5.67 -10.68
C CYS A 296 -0.23 6.78 -10.26
N LEU A 297 0.23 8.02 -10.19
CA LEU A 297 -0.63 9.17 -9.88
C LEU A 297 -1.66 9.44 -10.99
N GLY A 298 -1.27 9.30 -12.24
CA GLY A 298 -2.15 9.49 -13.40
C GLY A 298 -3.30 8.48 -13.46
N TRP A 299 -3.04 7.23 -13.15
CA TRP A 299 -4.08 6.19 -13.09
C TRP A 299 -5.19 6.49 -12.09
N LEU A 300 -4.90 7.27 -11.07
CA LEU A 300 -5.88 7.67 -10.06
C LEU A 300 -6.67 8.91 -10.46
N GLN A 301 -6.08 9.79 -11.28
CA GLN A 301 -6.65 11.10 -11.59
C GLN A 301 -7.54 11.10 -12.81
N GLU A 302 -7.11 10.47 -13.90
CA GLU A 302 -7.74 10.68 -15.21
C GLU A 302 -8.23 9.39 -15.85
N ASN A 303 -7.32 8.51 -16.16
CA ASN A 303 -7.62 7.29 -16.90
C ASN A 303 -6.45 6.32 -16.77
N TRP A 304 -6.73 5.03 -16.76
CA TRP A 304 -5.70 4.00 -16.70
C TRP A 304 -4.82 3.92 -17.95
N ASP A 305 -5.26 4.53 -19.02
CA ASP A 305 -4.51 4.67 -20.27
C ASP A 305 -3.66 5.95 -20.32
N TYR A 306 -3.67 6.73 -19.20
CA TYR A 306 -2.88 7.94 -19.10
C TYR A 306 -1.40 7.63 -19.18
N GLN A 307 -0.77 8.23 -20.17
CA GLN A 307 0.69 8.25 -20.33
C GLN A 307 1.19 9.61 -19.86
N PRO A 308 1.86 9.69 -18.70
CA PRO A 308 2.39 10.97 -18.23
C PRO A 308 3.42 11.51 -19.21
N PRO A 309 3.49 12.82 -19.39
CA PRO A 309 4.56 13.42 -20.17
C PRO A 309 5.90 13.04 -19.53
N LYS A 310 6.89 12.77 -20.36
CA LYS A 310 8.23 12.46 -19.89
C LYS A 310 8.83 13.72 -19.27
N ILE A 311 9.12 13.68 -17.97
CA ILE A 311 9.80 14.76 -17.24
C ILE A 311 11.30 14.49 -17.28
N THR A 312 12.04 15.41 -17.87
CA THR A 312 13.50 15.35 -17.92
C THR A 312 14.13 15.94 -16.67
N TYR A 313 15.38 15.63 -16.43
CA TYR A 313 16.15 16.24 -15.34
C TYR A 313 16.22 17.78 -15.47
N GLN A 314 16.30 18.28 -16.70
CA GLN A 314 16.26 19.72 -16.96
C GLN A 314 14.93 20.35 -16.55
N ASP A 315 13.82 19.65 -16.74
CA ASP A 315 12.52 20.10 -16.26
C ASP A 315 12.47 20.15 -14.74
N MET A 316 12.98 19.11 -14.06
CA MET A 316 13.06 19.09 -12.58
C MET A 316 13.88 20.28 -12.04
N GLN A 317 14.94 20.68 -12.74
CA GLN A 317 15.76 21.83 -12.37
C GLN A 317 15.01 23.16 -12.37
N LYS A 318 13.92 23.30 -13.14
CA LYS A 318 13.09 24.52 -13.19
C LYS A 318 12.39 24.82 -11.85
N LEU A 319 12.21 23.80 -11.00
CA LEU A 319 11.64 23.96 -9.65
C LEU A 319 12.66 24.46 -8.62
N LEU A 320 13.94 24.50 -8.97
CA LEU A 320 15.01 24.76 -8.03
C LEU A 320 15.67 26.11 -8.30
N ASN A 321 16.11 26.76 -7.24
CA ASN A 321 16.99 27.91 -7.26
C ASN A 321 18.24 27.61 -6.41
N PRO A 322 19.27 28.50 -6.37
CA PRO A 322 20.51 28.23 -5.63
C PRO A 322 20.32 27.91 -4.13
N LYS A 323 19.18 28.29 -3.54
CA LYS A 323 18.86 28.06 -2.13
C LYS A 323 17.84 26.92 -1.91
N THR A 324 17.41 26.25 -2.98
CA THR A 324 16.41 25.19 -2.95
C THR A 324 17.03 23.85 -3.34
N ALA A 325 16.68 22.79 -2.60
CA ALA A 325 17.01 21.41 -2.97
C ALA A 325 15.78 20.50 -2.85
N ALA A 326 15.73 19.46 -3.68
CA ALA A 326 14.73 18.41 -3.57
C ALA A 326 15.37 17.12 -3.05
N ILE A 327 14.67 16.48 -2.12
CA ILE A 327 14.99 15.15 -1.62
C ILE A 327 13.92 14.21 -2.13
N PHE A 328 14.32 13.31 -3.03
CA PHE A 328 13.45 12.31 -3.63
C PHE A 328 13.85 10.93 -3.11
N TRP A 329 12.91 10.22 -2.50
CA TRP A 329 13.13 8.85 -2.07
C TRP A 329 12.50 7.86 -3.04
N HIS A 330 13.17 6.72 -3.18
CA HIS A 330 12.66 5.56 -3.87
C HIS A 330 12.89 4.31 -3.02
N ILE A 331 11.82 3.57 -2.73
CA ILE A 331 11.86 2.31 -1.98
C ILE A 331 11.62 1.17 -2.96
N SER A 332 12.62 0.30 -3.10
CA SER A 332 12.55 -0.94 -3.86
C SER A 332 12.57 -2.16 -2.93
N PRO A 333 12.41 -3.39 -3.44
CA PRO A 333 12.64 -4.60 -2.66
C PRO A 333 14.06 -4.74 -2.10
N ASN A 334 15.04 -3.98 -2.63
CA ASN A 334 16.45 -4.10 -2.29
C ASN A 334 17.00 -2.93 -1.49
N ALA A 335 16.42 -1.74 -1.62
CA ALA A 335 17.04 -0.53 -1.12
C ALA A 335 16.04 0.58 -0.81
N ILE A 336 16.45 1.50 0.06
CA ILE A 336 15.92 2.85 0.13
C ILE A 336 16.94 3.77 -0.53
N THR A 337 16.63 4.25 -1.72
CA THR A 337 17.48 5.15 -2.48
C THR A 337 17.08 6.59 -2.22
N THR A 338 18.03 7.43 -1.82
CA THR A 338 17.83 8.87 -1.62
C THR A 338 18.54 9.64 -2.72
N PHE A 339 17.78 10.36 -3.52
CA PHE A 339 18.28 11.31 -4.51
C PHE A 339 18.24 12.73 -3.92
N ILE A 340 19.34 13.45 -4.04
CA ILE A 340 19.42 14.88 -3.68
C ILE A 340 19.63 15.66 -4.98
N VAL A 341 18.66 16.50 -5.31
CA VAL A 341 18.67 17.31 -6.52
C VAL A 341 18.86 18.77 -6.12
N LYS A 342 19.90 19.40 -6.65
CA LYS A 342 20.23 20.81 -6.39
C LYS A 342 20.29 21.60 -7.71
N HIS A 343 20.05 22.90 -7.63
CA HIS A 343 20.03 23.78 -8.80
C HIS A 343 21.35 23.70 -9.57
N ASN A 344 21.25 23.38 -10.87
CA ASN A 344 22.39 23.32 -11.82
C ASN A 344 23.57 22.44 -11.34
N GLN A 345 23.29 21.40 -10.57
CA GLN A 345 24.30 20.46 -10.09
C GLN A 345 23.89 19.03 -10.46
N PRO A 346 24.85 18.10 -10.59
CA PRO A 346 24.55 16.69 -10.77
C PRO A 346 23.72 16.13 -9.59
N THR A 347 22.84 15.17 -9.87
CA THR A 347 22.11 14.44 -8.83
C THR A 347 23.07 13.68 -7.93
N ILE A 348 22.89 13.79 -6.62
CA ILE A 348 23.62 13.02 -5.63
C ILE A 348 22.75 11.84 -5.20
N VAL A 349 23.29 10.62 -5.27
CA VAL A 349 22.66 9.43 -4.73
C VAL A 349 23.43 9.01 -3.48
N LEU A 350 22.71 8.91 -2.35
CA LEU A 350 23.34 8.46 -1.11
C LEU A 350 23.27 6.94 -1.00
N SER A 351 24.46 6.32 -0.88
CA SER A 351 24.60 4.91 -0.53
C SER A 351 24.62 4.75 0.99
N PRO A 352 23.89 3.82 1.58
CA PRO A 352 23.88 3.62 3.03
C PRO A 352 25.26 3.17 3.54
N GLN A 353 25.57 3.59 4.77
CA GLN A 353 26.82 3.21 5.43
C GLN A 353 26.64 1.88 6.18
N PRO A 354 27.68 0.98 6.16
CA PRO A 354 27.66 -0.23 6.99
C PRO A 354 27.54 0.14 8.48
N ARG A 355 26.54 -0.39 9.16
CA ARG A 355 26.37 -0.14 10.59
C ARG A 355 27.43 -0.90 11.39
N ARG A 356 28.14 -0.23 12.31
CA ARG A 356 29.03 -0.90 13.26
C ARG A 356 28.21 -1.86 14.13
N LYS A 357 28.55 -3.16 14.10
CA LYS A 357 27.84 -4.25 14.78
C LYS A 357 27.65 -3.94 16.27
N LYS A 358 26.41 -3.68 16.70
CA LYS A 358 25.96 -3.95 18.04
C LYS A 358 25.43 -5.38 18.09
N LYS A 359 25.80 -6.12 19.18
CA LYS A 359 25.56 -7.55 19.44
C LYS A 359 24.31 -8.14 18.75
N LYS A 360 24.50 -9.36 18.20
CA LYS A 360 23.51 -10.24 17.58
C LYS A 360 22.13 -10.18 18.26
N GLN A 361 21.16 -9.57 17.62
CA GLN A 361 19.76 -9.93 17.79
C GLN A 361 19.42 -10.96 16.68
N ASN A 362 18.80 -12.06 17.06
CA ASN A 362 18.29 -13.06 16.14
C ASN A 362 17.25 -12.40 15.22
N ILE A 363 17.65 -12.18 13.99
CA ILE A 363 16.76 -11.59 12.97
C ILE A 363 15.96 -12.75 12.40
N PHE A 364 14.66 -12.78 12.73
CA PHE A 364 13.68 -13.64 12.07
C PHE A 364 13.66 -13.32 10.58
N SER A 365 13.85 -14.36 9.76
CA SER A 365 13.82 -14.27 8.31
C SER A 365 12.43 -13.95 7.81
N PHE A 366 12.17 -12.71 7.44
CA PHE A 366 11.14 -12.43 6.44
C PHE A 366 11.70 -12.84 5.08
N ASN A 367 10.90 -13.51 4.26
CA ASN A 367 11.22 -13.88 2.89
C ASN A 367 11.67 -12.63 2.12
N SER A 368 12.96 -12.33 2.15
CA SER A 368 13.54 -11.37 1.22
C SER A 368 13.40 -11.97 -0.17
N PHE A 369 13.06 -11.16 -1.16
CA PHE A 369 13.00 -11.54 -2.57
C PHE A 369 14.32 -12.14 -3.07
N PHE A 370 15.37 -12.09 -2.23
CA PHE A 370 16.72 -12.55 -2.51
C PHE A 370 17.27 -13.42 -1.36
N GLY A 371 17.65 -14.63 -1.70
CA GLY A 371 18.32 -15.57 -0.78
C GLY A 371 19.66 -15.04 -0.24
N LYS A 372 20.22 -15.70 0.76
CA LYS A 372 21.49 -15.39 1.42
C LYS A 372 22.71 -15.66 0.49
N SER A 373 22.87 -14.93 -0.61
CA SER A 373 24.10 -15.03 -1.42
C SER A 373 25.15 -14.00 -0.97
N GLN A 374 26.41 -14.19 -1.43
CA GLN A 374 27.55 -13.34 -1.10
C GLN A 374 27.36 -11.91 -1.66
N TYR A 375 26.65 -11.08 -0.90
CA TYR A 375 26.52 -9.65 -1.21
C TYR A 375 27.83 -8.93 -0.95
N SER A 376 28.16 -7.95 -1.80
CA SER A 376 29.17 -6.96 -1.48
C SER A 376 28.82 -6.24 -0.16
N GLU A 377 29.82 -5.69 0.54
CA GLU A 377 29.53 -4.95 1.80
C GLU A 377 28.53 -3.81 1.60
N SER A 378 28.58 -3.15 0.44
CA SER A 378 27.60 -2.11 0.08
C SER A 378 26.19 -2.68 -0.07
N SER A 379 25.99 -3.80 -0.76
CA SER A 379 24.67 -4.43 -0.91
C SER A 379 24.08 -4.88 0.42
N LYS A 380 24.92 -5.35 1.36
CA LYS A 380 24.49 -5.68 2.73
C LYS A 380 23.99 -4.43 3.47
N ALA A 381 24.65 -3.29 3.33
CA ALA A 381 24.25 -2.05 3.99
C ALA A 381 22.88 -1.55 3.50
N TYR A 382 22.58 -1.64 2.20
CA TYR A 382 21.25 -1.32 1.64
C TYR A 382 20.16 -2.23 2.23
N LEU A 383 20.42 -3.53 2.27
CA LEU A 383 19.45 -4.49 2.79
C LEU A 383 19.22 -4.30 4.30
N GLU A 384 20.27 -4.05 5.09
CA GLU A 384 20.17 -3.76 6.52
C GLU A 384 19.36 -2.47 6.79
N GLN A 385 19.54 -1.44 5.99
CA GLN A 385 18.76 -0.21 6.07
C GLN A 385 17.27 -0.47 5.79
N LEU A 386 16.98 -1.16 4.69
CA LEU A 386 15.62 -1.52 4.28
C LEU A 386 14.92 -2.39 5.33
N GLN A 387 15.57 -3.43 5.84
CA GLN A 387 15.02 -4.30 6.90
C GLN A 387 14.76 -3.52 8.19
N SER A 388 15.67 -2.60 8.55
CA SER A 388 15.48 -1.72 9.69
C SER A 388 14.26 -0.84 9.53
N PHE A 389 14.05 -0.29 8.33
CA PHE A 389 12.88 0.51 8.00
C PHE A 389 11.59 -0.32 8.02
N GLN A 390 11.59 -1.51 7.41
CA GLN A 390 10.44 -2.41 7.37
C GLN A 390 9.99 -2.84 8.78
N SER A 391 10.93 -3.14 9.66
CA SER A 391 10.64 -3.46 11.06
C SER A 391 10.09 -2.25 11.80
N TRP A 392 10.68 -1.08 11.59
CA TRP A 392 10.27 0.17 12.19
C TRP A 392 8.87 0.59 11.76
N ILE A 393 8.57 0.54 10.46
CA ILE A 393 7.24 0.95 9.94
C ILE A 393 6.14 -0.02 10.37
N LYS A 394 6.46 -1.30 10.52
CA LYS A 394 5.53 -2.28 11.06
C LYS A 394 5.16 -1.96 12.52
N GLU A 395 6.16 -1.64 13.36
CA GLU A 395 5.93 -1.22 14.75
C GLU A 395 5.11 0.07 14.80
N TRP A 396 5.47 1.08 14.01
CA TRP A 396 4.74 2.34 13.93
C TRP A 396 3.27 2.16 13.58
N LYS A 397 2.99 1.38 12.53
CA LYS A 397 1.62 1.12 12.06
C LYS A 397 0.81 0.33 13.10
N GLN A 398 1.39 -0.69 13.71
CA GLN A 398 0.70 -1.49 14.73
C GLN A 398 0.38 -0.66 15.97
N ASP A 399 1.39 0.03 16.53
CA ASP A 399 1.19 0.89 17.71
C ASP A 399 0.14 2.00 17.45
N TYR A 400 0.10 2.56 16.23
CA TYR A 400 -0.90 3.56 15.84
C TYR A 400 -2.30 2.94 15.67
N GLN A 401 -2.40 1.77 15.05
CA GLN A 401 -3.67 1.05 14.91
C GLN A 401 -4.26 0.68 16.28
N ASP A 402 -3.44 0.20 17.20
CA ASP A 402 -3.85 -0.08 18.58
C ASP A 402 -4.34 1.20 19.27
N TYR A 403 -3.64 2.32 19.07
CA TYR A 403 -4.06 3.64 19.57
C TYR A 403 -5.42 4.09 19.04
N CYS A 404 -5.76 3.79 17.80
CA CYS A 404 -7.05 4.15 17.20
C CYS A 404 -8.21 3.25 17.64
N GLN A 405 -7.93 1.96 17.92
CA GLN A 405 -8.96 0.95 18.25
C GLN A 405 -9.36 0.96 19.74
N GLU A 406 -8.46 1.36 20.61
CA GLU A 406 -8.75 1.37 22.06
C GLU A 406 -9.58 2.59 22.45
N ASP A 407 -10.65 2.35 23.18
CA ASP A 407 -11.55 3.39 23.72
C ASP A 407 -10.89 4.09 24.95
N TYR A 408 -9.77 4.72 24.69
CA TYR A 408 -9.08 5.48 25.73
C TYR A 408 -9.89 6.71 26.13
N THR A 409 -10.09 6.89 27.45
CA THR A 409 -10.45 8.22 27.98
C THR A 409 -9.37 9.24 27.60
N ASN A 410 -9.71 10.51 27.49
CA ASN A 410 -8.76 11.57 27.11
C ASN A 410 -7.45 11.56 27.93
N THR A 411 -7.50 11.13 29.18
CA THR A 411 -6.32 10.99 30.05
C THR A 411 -5.49 9.76 29.68
N ALA A 412 -6.13 8.63 29.37
CA ALA A 412 -5.46 7.40 28.97
C ALA A 412 -4.83 7.53 27.56
N LYS A 413 -5.43 8.26 26.63
CA LYS A 413 -4.83 8.57 25.32
C LYS A 413 -3.48 9.25 25.42
N LYS A 414 -3.27 10.14 26.41
CA LYS A 414 -1.97 10.81 26.65
C LYS A 414 -0.86 9.84 27.04
N THR A 415 -1.20 8.72 27.68
CA THR A 415 -0.25 7.72 28.16
C THR A 415 -0.12 6.50 27.25
N ALA A 416 -0.83 6.46 26.12
CA ALA A 416 -0.81 5.37 25.18
C ALA A 416 0.62 5.05 24.68
N PRO A 417 0.96 3.77 24.48
CA PRO A 417 2.30 3.34 24.09
C PRO A 417 2.84 4.05 22.85
N TRP A 418 2.04 4.19 21.81
CA TRP A 418 2.41 4.87 20.58
C TRP A 418 2.87 6.33 20.83
N ARG A 419 2.10 7.10 21.60
CA ARG A 419 2.49 8.48 21.93
C ARG A 419 3.78 8.53 22.74
N LYS A 420 3.93 7.68 23.77
CA LYS A 420 5.16 7.61 24.57
C LYS A 420 6.40 7.28 23.77
N LYS A 421 6.30 6.35 22.81
CA LYS A 421 7.40 5.90 21.97
C LYS A 421 7.72 6.88 20.83
N MET A 422 6.76 7.73 20.42
CA MET A 422 6.82 8.54 19.19
C MET A 422 8.14 9.27 19.00
N LYS A 423 8.65 9.98 20.02
CA LYS A 423 9.90 10.73 19.93
C LYS A 423 11.08 9.81 19.61
N GLY A 424 11.22 8.69 20.35
CA GLY A 424 12.29 7.71 20.12
C GLY A 424 12.18 7.02 18.77
N LEU A 425 10.97 6.73 18.32
CA LEU A 425 10.72 6.17 16.98
C LEU A 425 11.14 7.16 15.88
N LEU A 426 10.81 8.44 15.99
CA LEU A 426 11.21 9.47 15.03
C LEU A 426 12.73 9.71 15.01
N GLU A 427 13.40 9.66 16.16
CA GLU A 427 14.87 9.70 16.25
C GLU A 427 15.51 8.47 15.58
N SER A 428 14.93 7.30 15.78
CA SER A 428 15.35 6.07 15.09
C SER A 428 15.15 6.15 13.58
N LEU A 429 14.02 6.67 13.12
CA LEU A 429 13.73 6.90 11.70
C LEU A 429 14.76 7.85 11.08
N SER A 430 15.09 8.96 11.77
CA SER A 430 16.14 9.89 11.32
C SER A 430 17.48 9.18 11.08
N SER A 431 17.81 8.23 11.95
CA SER A 431 19.03 7.41 11.81
C SER A 431 18.92 6.39 10.67
N ILE A 432 17.75 5.78 10.46
CA ILE A 432 17.51 4.83 9.37
C ILE A 432 17.61 5.53 8.00
N LEU A 433 17.01 6.71 7.88
CA LEU A 433 17.03 7.50 6.64
C LEU A 433 18.33 8.31 6.46
N GLU A 434 19.26 8.21 7.40
CA GLU A 434 20.55 8.93 7.37
C GLU A 434 20.42 10.45 7.20
N ILE A 435 19.42 11.06 7.87
CA ILE A 435 19.08 12.49 7.71
C ILE A 435 20.27 13.40 7.96
N ASN A 436 21.18 13.06 8.88
CA ASN A 436 22.39 13.83 9.12
C ASN A 436 23.31 13.88 7.87
N ARG A 437 23.44 12.76 7.15
CA ARG A 437 24.24 12.74 5.89
C ARG A 437 23.56 13.52 4.78
N ILE A 438 22.24 13.42 4.66
CA ILE A 438 21.46 14.25 3.73
C ILE A 438 21.73 15.73 4.07
N THR A 439 21.61 16.13 5.33
CA THR A 439 21.79 17.50 5.79
C THR A 439 23.19 18.05 5.51
N GLN A 440 24.24 17.21 5.60
CA GLN A 440 25.60 17.59 5.25
C GLN A 440 25.76 17.98 3.76
N GLN A 441 24.93 17.42 2.88
CA GLN A 441 24.92 17.77 1.46
C GLN A 441 24.17 19.07 1.16
N LEU A 442 23.50 19.69 2.15
CA LEU A 442 22.57 20.81 1.99
C LEU A 442 23.16 22.15 2.49
N THR A 443 24.47 22.34 2.31
CA THR A 443 25.11 23.61 2.66
C THR A 443 24.59 24.72 1.75
N GLY A 444 24.21 25.88 2.32
CA GLY A 444 23.65 27.01 1.59
C GLY A 444 22.18 26.87 1.17
N ILE A 445 21.54 25.74 1.46
CA ILE A 445 20.12 25.50 1.16
C ILE A 445 19.28 26.04 2.32
N GLU A 446 18.20 26.75 1.98
CA GLU A 446 17.20 27.31 2.89
C GLU A 446 15.82 26.62 2.72
N GLN A 447 15.53 26.15 1.51
CA GLN A 447 14.26 25.50 1.16
C GLN A 447 14.46 24.06 0.78
N LEU A 448 13.61 23.18 1.29
CA LEU A 448 13.59 21.76 0.93
C LEU A 448 12.25 21.36 0.34
N ILE A 449 12.31 20.64 -0.77
CA ILE A 449 11.19 19.92 -1.36
C ILE A 449 11.35 18.46 -0.97
N LEU A 450 10.37 17.90 -0.25
CA LEU A 450 10.36 16.49 0.08
C LEU A 450 9.42 15.74 -0.87
N ILE A 451 9.95 14.75 -1.57
CA ILE A 451 9.18 13.88 -2.48
C ILE A 451 9.29 12.45 -1.93
N PRO A 452 8.40 12.10 -1.01
CA PRO A 452 8.40 10.77 -0.39
C PRO A 452 7.92 9.70 -1.37
N HIS A 453 8.21 8.44 -1.04
CA HIS A 453 7.77 7.25 -1.77
C HIS A 453 7.17 6.23 -0.80
N ARG A 454 6.05 5.63 -1.17
CA ARG A 454 5.39 4.58 -0.39
C ARG A 454 5.13 5.01 1.08
N GLU A 455 5.51 4.17 2.04
CA GLU A 455 5.27 4.40 3.46
C GLU A 455 5.83 5.72 4.02
N LEU A 456 6.78 6.36 3.34
CA LEU A 456 7.31 7.65 3.75
C LEU A 456 6.28 8.78 3.68
N HIS A 457 5.22 8.64 2.88
CA HIS A 457 4.11 9.58 2.86
C HIS A 457 3.30 9.62 4.17
N LEU A 458 3.39 8.57 4.98
CA LEU A 458 2.67 8.46 6.27
C LEU A 458 3.41 9.12 7.43
N LEU A 459 4.58 9.73 7.18
CA LEU A 459 5.53 10.09 8.19
C LEU A 459 5.84 11.59 8.18
N PRO A 460 6.03 12.22 9.35
CA PRO A 460 6.36 13.64 9.47
C PRO A 460 7.84 13.86 9.15
N LEU A 461 8.19 13.73 7.86
CA LEU A 461 9.60 13.82 7.44
C LEU A 461 10.21 15.18 7.72
N ASP A 462 9.43 16.27 7.68
CA ASP A 462 9.87 17.62 8.03
C ASP A 462 10.36 17.71 9.48
N TYR A 463 9.79 16.93 10.40
CA TYR A 463 10.27 16.81 11.79
C TYR A 463 11.73 16.34 11.87
N LEU A 464 12.18 15.52 10.93
CA LEU A 464 13.50 14.88 10.97
C LEU A 464 14.64 15.87 10.59
N PHE A 465 14.31 16.95 9.91
CA PHE A 465 15.30 17.92 9.43
C PHE A 465 15.51 19.09 10.41
N PRO A 466 16.70 19.70 10.41
CA PRO A 466 16.95 20.92 11.18
C PRO A 466 15.97 22.04 10.85
N GLN A 467 15.57 22.81 11.85
CA GLN A 467 14.57 23.88 11.75
C GLN A 467 14.98 25.09 10.88
N ARG A 468 16.22 25.14 10.44
CA ARG A 468 16.67 26.17 9.49
C ARG A 468 15.97 26.08 8.14
N PHE A 469 15.50 24.90 7.75
CA PHE A 469 14.86 24.69 6.46
C PHE A 469 13.38 25.09 6.48
N ASN A 470 12.92 25.68 5.38
CA ASN A 470 11.52 25.80 5.03
C ASN A 470 11.18 24.58 4.15
N ILE A 471 10.19 23.81 4.55
CA ILE A 471 9.95 22.49 3.96
C ILE A 471 8.55 22.42 3.36
N THR A 472 8.50 22.01 2.09
CA THR A 472 7.25 21.76 1.35
C THR A 472 7.29 20.32 0.83
N TYR A 473 6.17 19.64 0.89
CA TYR A 473 6.02 18.32 0.29
C TYR A 473 5.50 18.44 -1.15
N LEU A 474 5.96 17.56 -2.02
CA LEU A 474 5.40 17.35 -3.35
C LEU A 474 5.10 15.89 -3.60
N PRO A 475 3.95 15.55 -4.22
CA PRO A 475 3.70 14.20 -4.70
C PRO A 475 4.71 13.76 -5.77
N SER A 476 5.10 14.67 -6.68
CA SER A 476 6.07 14.42 -7.75
C SER A 476 6.63 15.74 -8.30
N PHE A 477 7.72 15.69 -9.05
CA PHE A 477 8.23 16.86 -9.79
C PHE A 477 7.23 17.37 -10.83
N GLN A 478 6.48 16.47 -11.49
CA GLN A 478 5.46 16.86 -12.47
C GLN A 478 4.38 17.73 -11.85
N ILE A 479 3.88 17.37 -10.68
CA ILE A 479 2.88 18.18 -9.96
C ILE A 479 3.49 19.54 -9.60
N GLY A 480 4.74 19.57 -9.12
CA GLY A 480 5.44 20.80 -8.83
C GLY A 480 5.56 21.72 -10.05
N LEU A 481 5.90 21.16 -11.22
CA LEU A 481 5.97 21.92 -12.49
C LEU A 481 4.60 22.45 -12.92
N LYS A 482 3.54 21.67 -12.75
CA LYS A 482 2.17 22.11 -13.02
C LYS A 482 1.80 23.31 -12.14
N LEU A 483 2.11 23.24 -10.85
CA LEU A 483 1.88 24.34 -9.90
C LEU A 483 2.75 25.58 -10.22
N LEU A 484 3.98 25.40 -10.69
CA LEU A 484 4.84 26.49 -11.11
C LEU A 484 4.30 27.22 -12.34
N ALA A 485 3.72 26.50 -13.30
CA ALA A 485 3.15 27.04 -14.52
C ALA A 485 1.83 27.80 -14.29
N GLN A 486 1.16 27.60 -13.17
CA GLN A 486 0.00 28.38 -12.81
C GLN A 486 0.42 29.84 -12.58
N SER A 487 -0.28 30.77 -13.23
CA SER A 487 -0.03 32.21 -13.04
C SER A 487 -0.12 32.53 -11.55
N PRO A 488 0.77 33.41 -11.03
CA PRO A 488 0.64 33.85 -9.65
C PRO A 488 -0.75 34.45 -9.50
N LEU A 489 -1.53 33.85 -8.60
CA LEU A 489 -2.77 34.45 -8.13
C LEU A 489 -2.42 35.89 -7.76
N ILE A 490 -3.18 36.84 -8.27
CA ILE A 490 -2.96 38.27 -8.13
C ILE A 490 -2.53 38.54 -6.68
N LYS A 491 -1.41 39.27 -6.46
CA LYS A 491 -0.93 39.74 -5.16
C LYS A 491 -1.92 40.72 -4.49
N LYS A 492 -3.16 40.28 -4.27
CA LYS A 492 -4.12 40.94 -3.39
C LYS A 492 -4.19 40.14 -2.11
N PRO A 493 -4.25 40.75 -0.94
CA PRO A 493 -4.60 40.00 0.26
C PRO A 493 -5.86 39.21 -0.02
N VAL A 494 -5.81 37.89 0.19
CA VAL A 494 -6.97 37.01 0.02
C VAL A 494 -7.99 37.45 1.04
N SER A 495 -9.14 37.96 0.56
CA SER A 495 -10.19 38.46 1.43
C SER A 495 -11.31 37.44 1.66
N GLN A 496 -11.27 36.31 0.99
CA GLN A 496 -12.33 35.30 1.00
C GLN A 496 -11.86 33.96 1.56
N ILE A 497 -12.67 33.38 2.42
CA ILE A 497 -12.51 32.03 2.93
C ILE A 497 -13.86 31.29 2.88
N LEU A 498 -13.85 30.08 2.33
CA LEU A 498 -14.91 29.10 2.52
C LEU A 498 -14.58 28.29 3.77
N ASN A 499 -15.36 28.45 4.84
CA ASN A 499 -15.14 27.81 6.13
C ASN A 499 -16.24 26.77 6.39
N VAL A 500 -15.88 25.49 6.39
CA VAL A 500 -16.79 24.38 6.71
C VAL A 500 -16.37 23.79 8.05
N THR A 501 -17.22 23.93 9.06
CA THR A 501 -16.86 23.63 10.44
C THR A 501 -17.87 22.72 11.14
N ASN A 502 -17.41 21.92 12.09
CA ASN A 502 -18.21 21.19 13.04
C ASN A 502 -18.26 21.95 14.37
N ASP A 503 -19.28 22.76 14.57
CA ASP A 503 -19.42 23.62 15.73
C ASP A 503 -19.86 22.86 17.02
N ASP A 504 -20.10 21.54 16.95
CA ASP A 504 -20.35 20.72 18.15
C ASP A 504 -19.12 20.65 19.08
N LEU A 505 -17.93 20.93 18.53
CA LEU A 505 -16.68 20.98 19.24
C LEU A 505 -16.31 22.44 19.58
N VAL A 506 -16.11 22.74 20.87
CA VAL A 506 -15.94 24.14 21.32
C VAL A 506 -14.76 24.82 20.68
N PHE A 507 -13.62 24.12 20.55
CA PHE A 507 -12.44 24.73 19.93
C PHE A 507 -12.59 24.91 18.42
N ASN A 508 -13.35 24.06 17.73
CA ASN A 508 -13.69 24.29 16.33
C ASN A 508 -14.58 25.52 16.15
N ALA A 509 -15.56 25.72 17.07
CA ALA A 509 -16.38 26.92 17.08
C ALA A 509 -15.55 28.19 17.31
N ILE A 510 -14.61 28.18 18.26
CA ILE A 510 -13.68 29.28 18.52
C ILE A 510 -12.81 29.55 17.27
N GLU A 511 -12.23 28.53 16.68
CA GLU A 511 -11.46 28.63 15.43
C GLU A 511 -12.27 29.29 14.32
N SER A 512 -13.49 28.80 14.10
CA SER A 512 -14.40 29.32 13.09
C SER A 512 -14.74 30.80 13.32
N ILE A 513 -15.06 31.21 14.54
CA ILE A 513 -15.36 32.62 14.87
C ILE A 513 -14.15 33.52 14.60
N ILE A 514 -12.97 33.08 14.95
CA ILE A 514 -11.75 33.87 14.72
C ILE A 514 -11.43 33.97 13.22
N LEU A 515 -11.61 32.89 12.47
CA LEU A 515 -11.45 32.93 11.00
C LEU A 515 -12.42 33.93 10.35
N ASN A 516 -13.66 33.97 10.83
CA ASN A 516 -14.65 34.95 10.38
C ASN A 516 -14.25 36.40 10.74
N THR A 517 -13.52 36.58 11.84
CA THR A 517 -12.99 37.91 12.23
C THR A 517 -11.80 38.33 11.37
N ILE A 518 -10.92 37.38 11.05
CA ILE A 518 -9.75 37.61 10.18
C ILE A 518 -10.18 37.87 8.74
N TYR A 519 -11.17 37.10 8.24
CA TYR A 519 -11.66 37.19 6.86
C TYR A 519 -13.09 37.69 6.80
N PRO A 520 -13.32 39.01 6.61
CA PRO A 520 -14.67 39.57 6.61
C PRO A 520 -15.62 38.99 5.56
N SER A 521 -15.07 38.49 4.44
CA SER A 521 -15.85 37.81 3.38
C SER A 521 -15.85 36.30 3.58
N CYS A 522 -16.09 35.83 4.80
CA CYS A 522 -16.20 34.42 5.11
C CYS A 522 -17.54 33.83 4.70
N ASN A 523 -17.52 32.77 3.88
CA ASN A 523 -18.67 31.94 3.61
C ASN A 523 -18.63 30.72 4.58
N LYS A 524 -19.42 30.81 5.65
CA LYS A 524 -19.47 29.75 6.67
C LYS A 524 -20.55 28.71 6.32
N LEU A 525 -20.20 27.44 6.39
CA LEU A 525 -21.10 26.30 6.28
C LEU A 525 -20.89 25.37 7.47
N GLU A 526 -21.98 24.80 7.99
CA GLU A 526 -21.94 23.83 9.10
C GLU A 526 -21.95 22.41 8.55
N VAL A 527 -20.98 21.58 8.98
CA VAL A 527 -20.81 20.20 8.51
C VAL A 527 -22.11 19.38 8.59
N GLN A 528 -22.92 19.62 9.66
CA GLN A 528 -24.19 18.91 9.88
C GLN A 528 -25.26 19.20 8.85
N THR A 529 -25.13 20.28 8.08
CA THR A 529 -26.10 20.70 7.04
C THR A 529 -25.56 20.56 5.62
N VAL A 530 -24.24 20.37 5.48
CA VAL A 530 -23.58 20.36 4.17
C VAL A 530 -23.72 19.01 3.50
N THR A 531 -24.28 19.02 2.30
CA THR A 531 -24.33 17.88 1.40
C THR A 531 -23.11 17.87 0.46
N GLN A 532 -22.79 16.72 -0.15
CA GLN A 532 -21.75 16.63 -1.18
C GLN A 532 -21.97 17.66 -2.30
N LYS A 533 -23.21 17.77 -2.78
CA LYS A 533 -23.59 18.70 -3.86
C LYS A 533 -23.41 20.17 -3.42
N SER A 534 -23.87 20.53 -2.22
CA SER A 534 -23.74 21.90 -1.73
C SER A 534 -22.28 22.30 -1.52
N LEU A 535 -21.43 21.38 -0.99
CA LEU A 535 -20.02 21.63 -0.84
C LEU A 535 -19.33 21.81 -2.19
N THR A 536 -19.58 20.91 -3.15
CA THR A 536 -19.01 21.01 -4.49
C THR A 536 -19.39 22.34 -5.17
N THR A 537 -20.66 22.74 -5.04
CA THR A 537 -21.16 24.03 -5.56
C THR A 537 -20.47 25.21 -4.84
N ALA A 538 -20.31 25.13 -3.53
CA ALA A 538 -19.60 26.17 -2.78
C ALA A 538 -18.11 26.27 -3.19
N LEU A 539 -17.44 25.15 -3.40
CA LEU A 539 -16.06 25.12 -3.88
C LEU A 539 -15.90 25.75 -5.28
N GLN A 540 -16.89 25.58 -6.16
CA GLN A 540 -16.87 26.19 -7.50
C GLN A 540 -17.14 27.71 -7.47
N ASN A 541 -17.92 28.20 -6.51
CA ASN A 541 -18.37 29.60 -6.45
C ASN A 541 -17.55 30.47 -5.50
N ASN A 542 -16.57 29.91 -4.77
CA ASN A 542 -15.69 30.64 -3.88
C ASN A 542 -14.25 30.56 -4.37
N SER A 543 -13.39 31.38 -3.77
CA SER A 543 -11.97 31.49 -4.11
C SER A 543 -11.15 31.85 -2.88
N GLY A 544 -9.83 31.83 -2.99
CA GLY A 544 -8.92 32.25 -1.94
C GLY A 544 -8.55 31.10 -1.02
N TYR A 545 -9.17 30.96 0.14
CA TYR A 545 -8.90 29.87 1.07
C TYR A 545 -10.13 28.98 1.27
N PHE A 546 -9.86 27.67 1.41
CA PHE A 546 -10.86 26.69 1.89
C PHE A 546 -10.36 26.11 3.21
N HIS A 547 -11.17 26.21 4.24
CA HIS A 547 -10.89 25.61 5.55
C HIS A 547 -11.99 24.60 5.90
N PHE A 548 -11.58 23.38 6.23
CA PHE A 548 -12.46 22.31 6.68
C PHE A 548 -12.02 21.84 8.07
N SER A 549 -12.90 22.03 9.06
CA SER A 549 -12.72 21.57 10.44
C SER A 549 -13.81 20.57 10.79
N GLY A 550 -13.51 19.29 10.72
CA GLY A 550 -14.47 18.20 10.90
C GLY A 550 -13.80 16.84 11.02
N HIS A 551 -14.48 15.81 10.53
CA HIS A 551 -13.93 14.46 10.50
C HIS A 551 -13.45 14.07 9.10
N GLY A 552 -12.26 13.46 9.02
CA GLY A 552 -11.75 12.80 7.83
C GLY A 552 -11.76 11.29 8.01
N TYR A 553 -11.92 10.57 6.92
CA TYR A 553 -11.84 9.11 6.88
C TYR A 553 -10.79 8.69 5.89
N HIS A 554 -9.88 7.86 6.36
CA HIS A 554 -8.92 7.18 5.52
C HIS A 554 -9.38 5.75 5.27
N VAL A 555 -9.43 5.30 3.99
CA VAL A 555 -9.78 3.94 3.60
C VAL A 555 -8.55 3.25 2.99
N PRO A 556 -7.85 2.41 3.78
CA PRO A 556 -6.59 1.81 3.35
C PRO A 556 -6.68 0.98 2.06
N ASP A 557 -7.74 0.20 1.91
CA ASP A 557 -7.89 -0.75 0.80
C ASP A 557 -8.34 -0.09 -0.51
N ASN A 558 -9.03 1.05 -0.42
CA ASN A 558 -9.45 1.84 -1.56
C ASN A 558 -9.27 3.33 -1.29
N PRO A 559 -8.14 3.95 -1.68
CA PRO A 559 -7.86 5.37 -1.44
C PRO A 559 -8.92 6.31 -1.98
N ARG A 560 -9.61 5.93 -3.06
CA ARG A 560 -10.69 6.74 -3.66
C ARG A 560 -11.89 6.93 -2.74
N ASP A 561 -12.08 6.02 -1.76
CA ASP A 561 -13.14 6.11 -0.76
C ASP A 561 -12.77 6.95 0.47
N SER A 562 -11.48 7.35 0.59
CA SER A 562 -11.04 8.30 1.61
C SER A 562 -11.79 9.61 1.44
N ALA A 563 -12.31 10.22 2.53
CA ALA A 563 -13.31 11.25 2.41
C ALA A 563 -13.28 12.28 3.55
N LEU A 564 -13.85 13.45 3.27
CA LEU A 564 -14.32 14.40 4.28
C LEU A 564 -15.75 14.02 4.67
N ALA A 565 -16.02 13.91 5.98
CA ALA A 565 -17.34 13.64 6.51
C ALA A 565 -18.22 14.87 6.41
N LEU A 566 -19.45 14.69 5.93
CA LEU A 566 -20.46 15.72 5.81
C LEU A 566 -21.70 15.32 6.63
N VAL A 567 -22.85 15.94 6.35
CA VAL A 567 -24.12 15.52 6.96
C VAL A 567 -24.37 14.02 6.71
N LYS A 568 -24.61 13.26 7.76
CA LYS A 568 -24.81 11.80 7.65
C LYS A 568 -26.00 11.46 6.72
N PRO A 569 -25.84 10.48 5.80
CA PRO A 569 -24.68 9.59 5.57
C PRO A 569 -23.70 10.12 4.52
N GLN A 570 -23.73 11.39 4.16
CA GLN A 570 -22.97 11.95 3.03
C GLN A 570 -21.49 12.20 3.36
N LYS A 571 -20.68 12.15 2.34
CA LYS A 571 -19.24 12.40 2.38
C LYS A 571 -18.74 12.95 1.04
N LEU A 572 -17.63 13.68 1.03
CA LEU A 572 -16.90 14.05 -0.18
C LEU A 572 -15.67 13.14 -0.29
N THR A 573 -15.71 12.21 -1.22
CA THR A 573 -14.62 11.24 -1.40
C THR A 573 -13.53 11.77 -2.32
N LEU A 574 -12.35 11.18 -2.23
CA LEU A 574 -11.27 11.42 -3.19
C LEU A 574 -11.71 11.06 -4.62
N GLY A 575 -12.50 9.98 -4.77
CA GLY A 575 -13.12 9.60 -6.04
C GLY A 575 -14.01 10.70 -6.60
N ASP A 576 -14.88 11.29 -5.79
CA ASP A 576 -15.76 12.40 -6.19
C ASP A 576 -14.96 13.62 -6.66
N ILE A 577 -13.83 13.92 -5.99
CA ILE A 577 -12.94 15.01 -6.39
C ILE A 577 -12.31 14.72 -7.75
N PHE A 578 -11.80 13.51 -7.99
CA PHE A 578 -11.17 13.17 -9.27
C PHE A 578 -12.16 13.09 -10.42
N ASP A 579 -13.34 12.49 -10.21
CA ASP A 579 -14.33 12.24 -11.26
C ASP A 579 -15.08 13.50 -11.67
N ASN A 580 -15.13 14.52 -10.81
CA ASN A 580 -15.74 15.78 -11.15
C ASN A 580 -14.88 16.61 -12.11
N GLN A 581 -15.13 16.48 -13.41
CA GLN A 581 -14.40 17.21 -14.45
C GLN A 581 -14.63 18.73 -14.42
N GLN A 582 -15.72 19.18 -13.82
CA GLN A 582 -16.06 20.60 -13.72
C GLN A 582 -15.42 21.27 -12.49
N LEU A 583 -14.85 20.50 -11.56
CA LEU A 583 -14.23 21.04 -10.36
C LEU A 583 -12.83 21.57 -10.70
N ASP A 584 -12.72 22.91 -10.75
CA ASP A 584 -11.46 23.64 -10.89
C ASP A 584 -11.19 24.40 -9.58
N LEU A 585 -10.07 24.10 -8.95
CA LEU A 585 -9.62 24.71 -7.70
C LEU A 585 -8.38 25.61 -7.87
N SER A 586 -8.05 25.97 -9.10
CA SER A 586 -6.91 26.84 -9.41
C SER A 586 -7.01 28.22 -8.78
N GLN A 587 -8.21 28.64 -8.38
CA GLN A 587 -8.49 29.87 -7.66
C GLN A 587 -8.24 29.78 -6.14
N TYR A 588 -7.94 28.58 -5.60
CA TYR A 588 -7.63 28.40 -4.19
C TYR A 588 -6.11 28.43 -3.97
N GLU A 589 -5.67 29.43 -3.20
CA GLU A 589 -4.29 29.51 -2.78
C GLU A 589 -3.96 28.48 -1.69
N LEU A 590 -4.92 28.26 -0.77
CA LEU A 590 -4.74 27.33 0.34
C LEU A 590 -6.02 26.53 0.60
N ILE A 591 -5.86 25.22 0.70
CA ILE A 591 -6.87 24.30 1.24
C ILE A 591 -6.33 23.75 2.57
N CYS A 592 -7.03 24.05 3.65
CA CYS A 592 -6.68 23.59 4.98
C CYS A 592 -7.66 22.49 5.41
N LEU A 593 -7.17 21.27 5.58
CA LEU A 593 -7.91 20.12 6.05
C LEU A 593 -7.57 19.87 7.52
N SER A 594 -8.17 20.68 8.40
CA SER A 594 -8.04 20.59 9.86
C SER A 594 -8.91 19.45 10.41
N ALA A 595 -8.71 18.24 9.87
CA ALA A 595 -9.47 17.04 10.20
C ALA A 595 -8.52 15.86 10.35
N CYS A 596 -8.90 14.88 11.17
CA CYS A 596 -8.08 13.71 11.43
C CYS A 596 -7.72 12.96 10.13
N GLU A 597 -6.48 12.52 10.01
CA GLU A 597 -6.02 11.57 8.97
C GLU A 597 -6.18 12.05 7.51
N THR A 598 -6.38 13.33 7.26
CA THR A 598 -6.56 13.85 5.89
C THR A 598 -5.29 13.81 5.03
N GLY A 599 -4.13 13.73 5.67
CA GLY A 599 -2.83 13.53 5.00
C GLY A 599 -2.41 12.07 4.89
N ILE A 600 -3.14 11.14 5.54
CA ILE A 600 -2.85 9.73 5.44
C ILE A 600 -3.22 9.25 4.04
N THR A 601 -2.35 8.42 3.53
CA THR A 601 -2.49 7.77 2.25
C THR A 601 -2.55 6.25 2.49
N SER A 602 -3.17 5.52 1.59
CA SER A 602 -3.43 4.09 1.74
C SER A 602 -2.18 3.29 2.14
N THR A 603 -2.33 2.37 3.10
CA THR A 603 -1.30 1.39 3.44
C THR A 603 -1.17 0.28 2.40
N TYR A 604 -2.21 0.07 1.62
CA TYR A 604 -2.23 -0.77 0.42
C TYR A 604 -2.17 0.17 -0.78
N SER A 605 -0.95 0.52 -1.20
CA SER A 605 -0.77 1.35 -2.38
C SER A 605 -1.45 0.69 -3.57
N LEU A 606 -2.15 1.49 -4.36
CA LEU A 606 -2.73 1.00 -5.62
C LEU A 606 -1.66 0.51 -6.58
N VAL A 607 -0.38 0.73 -6.33
CA VAL A 607 0.74 0.13 -7.03
C VAL A 607 2.06 0.45 -6.33
N ASP A 608 2.58 1.66 -6.38
CA ASP A 608 3.87 2.06 -5.84
C ASP A 608 3.81 3.42 -5.16
N GLU A 609 2.66 4.09 -5.21
CA GLU A 609 2.50 5.43 -4.69
C GLU A 609 1.30 5.54 -3.75
N TYR A 610 1.46 6.42 -2.78
CA TYR A 610 0.42 6.77 -1.85
C TYR A 610 -0.33 8.02 -2.33
N VAL A 611 -1.65 7.92 -2.40
CA VAL A 611 -2.52 9.02 -2.78
C VAL A 611 -3.56 9.26 -1.70
N GLY A 612 -3.64 10.49 -1.24
CA GLY A 612 -4.61 10.94 -0.25
C GLY A 612 -5.37 12.17 -0.74
N LEU A 613 -6.28 12.67 0.08
CA LEU A 613 -7.12 13.84 -0.22
C LEU A 613 -6.29 15.05 -0.70
N ALA A 614 -5.12 15.30 -0.07
CA ALA A 614 -4.24 16.39 -0.47
C ALA A 614 -3.84 16.33 -1.95
N SER A 615 -3.53 15.13 -2.47
CA SER A 615 -3.20 14.94 -3.88
C SER A 615 -4.38 15.23 -4.81
N GLY A 616 -5.62 14.91 -4.38
CA GLY A 616 -6.82 15.20 -5.15
C GLY A 616 -7.05 16.69 -5.32
N PHE A 617 -6.93 17.46 -4.25
CA PHE A 617 -7.08 18.91 -4.30
C PHE A 617 -5.98 19.59 -5.13
N LEU A 618 -4.74 19.16 -5.00
CA LEU A 618 -3.64 19.66 -5.85
C LEU A 618 -3.84 19.31 -7.34
N ALA A 619 -4.33 18.12 -7.63
CA ALA A 619 -4.60 17.72 -9.01
C ALA A 619 -5.68 18.60 -9.68
N LYS A 620 -6.64 19.10 -8.90
CA LYS A 620 -7.69 20.04 -9.33
C LYS A 620 -7.24 21.50 -9.34
N GLY A 621 -5.97 21.77 -9.02
CA GLY A 621 -5.36 23.10 -9.22
C GLY A 621 -5.13 23.90 -7.94
N ALA A 622 -5.48 23.43 -6.75
CA ALA A 622 -5.16 24.11 -5.50
C ALA A 622 -3.66 24.34 -5.37
N THR A 623 -3.23 25.52 -4.88
CA THR A 623 -1.80 25.88 -4.80
C THR A 623 -1.12 25.18 -3.61
N TYR A 624 -1.75 25.21 -2.44
CA TYR A 624 -1.27 24.54 -1.22
C TYR A 624 -2.39 23.73 -0.59
N VAL A 625 -2.03 22.59 0.00
CA VAL A 625 -2.93 21.79 0.85
C VAL A 625 -2.21 21.50 2.17
N LEU A 626 -2.79 21.97 3.26
CA LEU A 626 -2.40 21.61 4.63
C LEU A 626 -3.27 20.43 5.08
N SER A 627 -2.64 19.38 5.59
CA SER A 627 -3.31 18.15 6.01
C SER A 627 -2.64 17.52 7.23
N THR A 628 -3.28 16.51 7.82
CA THR A 628 -2.80 15.86 9.04
C THR A 628 -2.48 14.37 8.83
N LEU A 629 -1.41 13.87 9.47
CA LEU A 629 -0.93 12.50 9.36
C LEU A 629 -1.51 11.52 10.40
N TRP A 630 -2.20 12.01 11.40
CA TRP A 630 -2.85 11.20 12.45
C TRP A 630 -4.01 11.95 13.09
N THR A 631 -4.71 11.28 13.99
CA THR A 631 -5.77 11.88 14.83
C THR A 631 -5.19 12.97 15.71
N VAL A 632 -5.61 14.20 15.50
CA VAL A 632 -5.10 15.37 16.20
C VAL A 632 -5.96 15.74 17.41
N ASP A 633 -5.35 16.41 18.37
CA ASP A 633 -6.03 16.94 19.54
C ASP A 633 -6.75 18.24 19.19
N GLU A 634 -8.03 18.34 19.47
CA GLU A 634 -8.90 19.47 19.10
C GLU A 634 -8.34 20.81 19.53
N ARG A 635 -7.93 20.93 20.81
CA ARG A 635 -7.42 22.18 21.40
C ARG A 635 -6.13 22.64 20.73
N SER A 636 -5.14 21.75 20.66
CA SER A 636 -3.85 22.09 20.03
C SER A 636 -3.97 22.41 18.55
N THR A 637 -4.94 21.78 17.88
CA THR A 637 -5.25 22.02 16.46
C THR A 637 -5.80 23.42 16.25
N ALA A 638 -6.82 23.81 17.00
CA ALA A 638 -7.39 25.16 16.90
C ALA A 638 -6.36 26.25 17.21
N LEU A 639 -5.54 26.04 18.26
CA LEU A 639 -4.43 26.95 18.60
C LEU A 639 -3.46 27.11 17.43
N LEU A 640 -3.03 26.00 16.84
CA LEU A 640 -2.09 26.01 15.70
C LEU A 640 -2.70 26.68 14.48
N MET A 641 -3.96 26.38 14.13
CA MET A 641 -4.63 26.94 12.97
C MET A 641 -4.90 28.45 13.12
N ILE A 642 -5.36 28.91 14.26
CA ILE A 642 -5.54 30.35 14.50
C ILE A 642 -4.22 31.08 14.37
N GLN A 643 -3.14 30.58 14.98
CA GLN A 643 -1.81 31.17 14.87
C GLN A 643 -1.30 31.13 13.43
N PHE A 644 -1.55 30.05 12.69
CA PHE A 644 -1.17 29.90 11.30
C PHE A 644 -1.82 30.97 10.42
N TYR A 645 -3.14 31.15 10.53
CA TYR A 645 -3.85 32.17 9.72
C TYR A 645 -3.48 33.60 10.13
N GLN A 646 -3.25 33.87 11.41
CA GLN A 646 -2.72 35.18 11.85
C GLN A 646 -1.35 35.49 11.24
N LEU A 647 -0.48 34.48 11.11
CA LEU A 647 0.83 34.64 10.47
C LEU A 647 0.71 34.87 8.97
N ILE A 648 -0.25 34.24 8.30
CA ILE A 648 -0.54 34.50 6.88
C ILE A 648 -0.97 35.96 6.68
N GLU A 649 -1.88 36.48 7.52
CA GLU A 649 -2.32 37.87 7.46
C GLU A 649 -1.19 38.88 7.69
N LEU A 650 -0.15 38.49 8.43
CA LEU A 650 1.07 39.26 8.58
C LEU A 650 1.98 39.19 7.35
N GLY A 651 1.56 38.56 6.26
CA GLY A 651 2.27 38.50 5.00
C GLY A 651 3.27 37.33 4.89
N ASN A 652 3.24 36.38 5.83
CA ASN A 652 4.06 35.17 5.69
C ASN A 652 3.46 34.24 4.65
N THR A 653 4.32 33.54 3.91
CA THR A 653 3.89 32.46 3.03
C THR A 653 3.38 31.25 3.85
N PRO A 654 2.51 30.39 3.29
CA PRO A 654 1.97 29.24 4.00
C PRO A 654 3.04 28.33 4.61
N THR A 655 4.18 28.13 3.93
CA THR A 655 5.31 27.34 4.43
C THR A 655 5.94 27.96 5.68
N ILE A 656 6.20 29.25 5.64
CA ILE A 656 6.79 29.99 6.76
C ILE A 656 5.80 30.09 7.91
N ALA A 657 4.53 30.38 7.62
CA ALA A 657 3.46 30.48 8.61
C ALA A 657 3.28 29.18 9.39
N LEU A 658 3.22 28.02 8.70
CA LEU A 658 3.11 26.73 9.36
C LEU A 658 4.32 26.42 10.23
N LYS A 659 5.52 26.66 9.73
CA LYS A 659 6.77 26.46 10.50
C LYS A 659 6.78 27.30 11.79
N GLN A 660 6.39 28.57 11.69
CA GLN A 660 6.36 29.48 12.84
C GLN A 660 5.24 29.09 13.82
N ALA A 661 4.05 28.72 13.33
CA ALA A 661 2.94 28.27 14.17
C ALA A 661 3.30 26.98 14.93
N LYS A 662 3.93 25.99 14.27
CA LYS A 662 4.44 24.77 14.94
C LYS A 662 5.48 25.12 16.01
N LYS A 663 6.41 26.06 15.72
CA LYS A 663 7.43 26.51 16.68
C LYS A 663 6.79 27.18 17.87
N TRP A 664 5.83 28.09 17.65
CA TRP A 664 5.10 28.78 18.70
C TRP A 664 4.35 27.79 19.60
N LEU A 665 3.54 26.90 19.03
CA LEU A 665 2.76 25.91 19.80
C LEU A 665 3.68 25.02 20.65
N ARG A 666 4.80 24.57 20.08
CA ARG A 666 5.77 23.73 20.82
C ARG A 666 6.39 24.40 22.02
N GLN A 667 6.54 25.72 21.97
CA GLN A 667 7.18 26.52 23.03
C GLN A 667 6.18 27.08 24.04
N LEU A 668 4.88 26.90 23.81
CA LEU A 668 3.82 27.48 24.59
C LEU A 668 3.82 26.96 26.04
N THR A 669 3.92 27.87 27.04
CA THR A 669 3.79 27.61 28.47
C THR A 669 2.38 27.92 28.97
N TYR A 670 2.01 27.44 30.16
CA TYR A 670 0.70 27.73 30.74
C TYR A 670 0.44 29.25 30.90
N LYS A 671 1.45 30.00 31.31
CA LYS A 671 1.33 31.48 31.43
C LYS A 671 1.02 32.12 30.09
N GLN A 672 1.76 31.74 29.03
CA GLN A 672 1.53 32.24 27.67
C GLN A 672 0.18 31.82 27.11
N LEU A 673 -0.30 30.62 27.47
CA LEU A 673 -1.63 30.15 27.08
C LEU A 673 -2.73 31.00 27.70
N VAL A 674 -2.64 31.35 28.97
CA VAL A 674 -3.58 32.25 29.64
C VAL A 674 -3.59 33.62 28.98
N GLU A 675 -2.41 34.23 28.77
CA GLU A 675 -2.28 35.50 28.05
C GLU A 675 -2.91 35.44 26.65
N TRP A 676 -2.71 34.34 25.95
CA TRP A 676 -3.28 34.13 24.62
C TRP A 676 -4.81 33.98 24.67
N TYR A 677 -5.36 33.20 25.62
CA TYR A 677 -6.80 33.08 25.85
C TYR A 677 -7.45 34.42 26.19
N ALA A 678 -6.83 35.26 27.02
CA ALA A 678 -7.32 36.59 27.35
C ALA A 678 -7.45 37.44 26.09
N ASN A 679 -6.36 37.53 25.31
CA ASN A 679 -6.35 38.27 24.02
C ASN A 679 -7.38 37.76 23.02
N LEU A 680 -7.63 36.44 23.01
CA LEU A 680 -8.62 35.83 22.13
C LEU A 680 -10.03 36.11 22.60
N SER A 681 -10.29 36.00 23.91
CA SER A 681 -11.59 36.30 24.54
C SER A 681 -12.08 37.70 24.22
N ASP A 682 -11.18 38.69 24.13
CA ASP A 682 -11.53 40.07 23.80
C ASP A 682 -12.05 40.23 22.37
N LYS A 683 -11.62 39.35 21.46
CA LYS A 683 -12.03 39.34 20.05
C LYS A 683 -13.31 38.53 19.77
N LEU A 684 -13.72 37.68 20.70
CA LEU A 684 -14.94 36.89 20.54
C LEU A 684 -16.18 37.74 20.83
N HIS A 685 -17.24 37.56 20.05
CA HIS A 685 -18.56 38.11 20.33
C HIS A 685 -19.49 37.05 20.94
N ASP A 686 -19.20 35.78 20.71
CA ASP A 686 -19.97 34.66 21.26
C ASP A 686 -19.77 34.53 22.78
N SER A 687 -20.87 34.58 23.53
CA SER A 687 -20.87 34.55 25.00
C SER A 687 -20.44 33.20 25.55
N GLN A 688 -20.82 32.09 24.89
CA GLN A 688 -20.51 30.72 25.33
C GLN A 688 -19.04 30.40 25.17
N CYS A 689 -18.47 30.69 24.01
CA CYS A 689 -17.03 30.53 23.76
C CYS A 689 -16.20 31.42 24.69
N LYS A 690 -16.66 32.64 24.95
CA LYS A 690 -16.02 33.59 25.86
C LYS A 690 -15.98 33.10 27.31
N GLU A 691 -17.11 32.57 27.78
CA GLU A 691 -17.23 32.00 29.12
C GLU A 691 -16.38 30.74 29.29
N TYR A 692 -16.34 29.90 28.26
CA TYR A 692 -15.50 28.71 28.22
C TYR A 692 -14.02 29.09 28.37
N LEU A 693 -13.51 30.02 27.56
CA LEU A 693 -12.10 30.46 27.67
C LEU A 693 -11.78 31.07 29.05
N LYS A 694 -12.69 31.85 29.62
CA LYS A 694 -12.53 32.39 30.98
C LYS A 694 -12.46 31.29 32.03
N THR A 695 -13.27 30.26 31.92
CA THR A 695 -13.24 29.11 32.81
C THR A 695 -11.90 28.35 32.68
N GLU A 696 -11.39 28.13 31.49
CA GLU A 696 -10.09 27.50 31.25
C GLU A 696 -8.94 28.35 31.84
N MET A 697 -9.00 29.67 31.68
CA MET A 697 -8.01 30.57 32.31
C MET A 697 -8.03 30.45 33.85
N LEU A 698 -9.21 30.49 34.47
CA LEU A 698 -9.34 30.35 35.93
C LEU A 698 -8.83 29.00 36.44
N ILE A 699 -9.06 27.91 35.71
CA ILE A 699 -8.54 26.58 36.05
C ILE A 699 -7.00 26.57 36.06
N ILE A 700 -6.38 27.24 35.09
CA ILE A 700 -4.92 27.33 35.01
C ILE A 700 -4.36 28.26 36.09
N GLU A 701 -4.96 29.43 36.29
CA GLU A 701 -4.51 30.46 37.25
C GLU A 701 -4.63 30.00 38.72
N ASN A 702 -5.67 29.23 39.03
CA ASN A 702 -5.87 28.66 40.38
C ASN A 702 -4.89 27.52 40.68
N ASP A 703 -4.24 26.93 39.69
CA ASP A 703 -3.20 25.94 39.88
C ASP A 703 -1.82 26.61 39.87
N LYS A 704 -1.36 26.97 41.10
CA LYS A 704 -0.05 27.64 41.29
C LYS A 704 1.11 26.84 40.67
N THR A 705 1.00 25.53 40.60
CA THR A 705 2.05 24.67 39.99
C THR A 705 2.11 24.83 38.50
N LYS A 706 0.98 25.00 37.82
CA LYS A 706 0.91 25.24 36.39
C LYS A 706 1.37 26.64 36.01
N ILE A 707 0.82 27.67 36.65
CA ILE A 707 1.08 29.07 36.24
C ILE A 707 2.53 29.49 36.44
N THR A 708 3.24 28.90 37.43
CA THR A 708 4.67 29.12 37.64
C THR A 708 5.57 28.16 36.88
N SER A 709 4.99 27.17 36.23
CA SER A 709 5.74 26.18 35.43
C SER A 709 6.30 26.78 34.15
N ILE A 710 7.55 26.46 33.86
CA ILE A 710 8.21 26.72 32.60
C ILE A 710 7.96 25.59 31.60
N GLU A 711 7.16 24.60 31.97
CA GLU A 711 6.83 23.45 31.13
C GLU A 711 6.13 23.87 29.83
N GLN A 712 6.59 23.32 28.73
CA GLN A 712 6.01 23.53 27.42
C GLN A 712 4.89 22.50 27.19
N ILE A 713 3.65 22.95 27.27
CA ILE A 713 2.43 22.11 27.27
C ILE A 713 2.34 21.18 26.05
N TYR A 714 2.73 21.72 24.90
CA TYR A 714 2.61 21.06 23.59
C TYR A 714 3.98 20.72 22.98
N ALA A 715 5.02 20.53 23.80
CA ALA A 715 6.37 20.17 23.33
C ALA A 715 6.40 18.82 22.61
N HIS A 716 5.48 17.91 22.96
CA HIS A 716 5.44 16.57 22.39
C HIS A 716 5.05 16.60 20.88
N PRO A 717 5.75 15.84 20.00
CA PRO A 717 5.52 15.85 18.54
C PRO A 717 4.08 15.55 18.12
N TYR A 718 3.35 14.78 18.87
CA TYR A 718 1.95 14.45 18.63
C TYR A 718 1.08 15.67 18.30
N TYR A 719 1.30 16.79 18.99
CA TYR A 719 0.46 17.99 18.89
C TYR A 719 0.71 18.83 17.64
N TRP A 720 1.86 18.71 16.97
CA TRP A 720 2.25 19.62 15.90
C TRP A 720 2.97 18.96 14.71
N ALA A 721 3.65 17.80 14.90
CA ALA A 721 4.44 17.22 13.82
C ALA A 721 3.57 16.56 12.74
N GLY A 722 2.32 16.22 13.06
CA GLY A 722 1.39 15.62 12.10
C GLY A 722 0.87 16.54 11.00
N PHE A 723 0.98 17.85 11.16
CA PHE A 723 0.55 18.81 10.13
C PHE A 723 1.62 18.92 9.04
N ILE A 724 1.24 18.69 7.80
CA ILE A 724 2.13 18.79 6.64
C ILE A 724 1.54 19.71 5.59
N LEU A 725 2.41 20.48 4.92
CA LEU A 725 2.03 21.34 3.82
C LEU A 725 2.57 20.78 2.50
N THR A 726 1.64 20.49 1.59
CA THR A 726 1.94 19.97 0.26
C THR A 726 1.55 21.04 -0.78
N GLY A 727 2.41 21.35 -1.75
CA GLY A 727 2.04 22.31 -2.77
C GLY A 727 3.21 23.06 -3.40
N LYS A 728 2.98 24.30 -3.84
CA LYS A 728 3.91 25.13 -4.60
C LYS A 728 5.22 25.35 -3.84
N VAL A 729 6.32 25.35 -4.58
CA VAL A 729 7.66 25.70 -4.08
C VAL A 729 7.80 27.23 -4.10
N GLU A 730 8.23 27.81 -2.98
CA GLU A 730 8.38 29.28 -2.81
C GLU A 730 9.73 29.79 -3.27
#